data_55d35ae2ff3df8538548d1c698f48680
#
_entry.id   55d35ae2ff3df8538548d1c698f48680
#
_cell.length_a   1.000
_cell.length_b   1.000
_cell.length_c   1.000
_cell.angle_alpha   90.00
_cell.angle_beta   90.00
_cell.angle_gamma   90.00
#
_symmetry.space_group_name_H-M   'P 1'
#
loop_
_entity.id
_entity.type
_entity.pdbx_description
1 polymer ?
#
loop_
_entity_poly.entity_id
_entity_poly.type
_entity_poly.pdbx_seq_one_letter_code
_entity_poly.pdbx_strand_id
1 'polypeptide(L)'
;MNELAATYSKALAEIDSDFERKQKSVESDVELSKQSVAELFEDYGSSPNAVVDFNKILLDDDQNYRLPCALRIGDLVPKHGTTAGIRIPAVLPFNHSNATAFLIDREQNNEDAIQCVFQLIAFRFMLSLPVNLCKFHFVDTLSYGKKVNTMHRLSEKIMKNAIVNDKKELTELITLLEQAIIDLNQNQLVKYNSLEEFNKEAGDLAVPYRFVFISNFPHDFSRELSERFYKLINNQNTSKAGIYIFYSIDHTIAVPQQGFDMTEFINISTFVYPNEEGSYEIENSDFEKAFNNTFGIHIHDQLPHNLNAIIEAINRKVDRIKPPVISLDAYLENLIQTQTYWKGNTRLGIKVPIGKRPVDETIYFELGGETADYFAMVGGRPGYGKTVLLHNIICNASIIYSPLELNFYLIDCTNGTGFKPYDKLPHATFVSITNQREYTVSALEHLINEMYRRAELFKNAGEKLGVTIEKAEEYRKQTGEILPRLLVIIDEFQVLLESGDKISRKAGFYLEKIIREGRKYGMHIVFCTQSYRNLDFNTDLITLRIAFNLKEYDSIKVLGGSNEEAAKLTQKGEAILNNKNGNVRDNIKFQGAYTDKMLEYVTFCNSQLNDLQGYSHQRYIFDGKVDSDLSANQEFIAVLSSKTKSKSKSLQSAKIYVGVPSFIRSEHIYFKIKNNPCSNLLIVGNDMNSALSTLMLANFQLAKQSPENSQFYVVDFLGADDERAGYLPEVCGHLDNVTYCKKREIAELVDAIEQELNTRIENDKNNISNADKGRIVLSLSYIQNAKELKKDGYKTSPITEKLVKILKTGADLGIHILVYSYNYKGLEEIFDRMLLGEFENKIVLAEGGGMAVLSETTAEVKEKGAGLIQTDDETATYNPDPFVFYNRFDAKLAGKEEKVLKKIFSIHNKN
;
A
#
# COMPACT_ATOMS: atom_id res chain seq x y z
N MET A 1 -3.39 -18.65 -100.21
CA MET A 1 -4.17 -18.71 -98.98
C MET A 1 -3.31 -19.03 -97.72
N ASN A 2 -2.28 -19.92 -97.83
CA ASN A 2 -1.48 -20.27 -96.67
C ASN A 2 -0.50 -19.14 -96.17
N GLU A 3 0.02 -18.30 -97.09
CA GLU A 3 0.88 -17.13 -96.74
C GLU A 3 0.09 -16.00 -96.07
N LEU A 4 -1.20 -15.80 -96.47
CA LEU A 4 -2.09 -14.78 -95.90
C LEU A 4 -2.51 -15.18 -94.48
N ALA A 5 -2.76 -16.47 -94.24
CA ALA A 5 -3.12 -17.02 -92.94
C ALA A 5 -1.91 -16.92 -92.00
N ALA A 6 -0.69 -17.18 -92.42
CA ALA A 6 0.55 -17.07 -91.66
C ALA A 6 0.86 -15.59 -91.27
N THR A 7 0.66 -14.66 -92.20
CA THR A 7 0.83 -13.21 -91.97
C THR A 7 -0.21 -12.69 -90.99
N TYR A 8 -1.46 -13.14 -91.06
CA TYR A 8 -2.53 -12.75 -90.15
C TYR A 8 -2.31 -13.31 -88.75
N SER A 9 -1.88 -14.58 -88.63
CA SER A 9 -1.53 -15.20 -87.33
C SER A 9 -0.35 -14.48 -86.71
N LYS A 10 0.64 -14.03 -87.43
CA LYS A 10 1.78 -13.27 -86.92
C LYS A 10 1.37 -11.87 -86.48
N ALA A 11 0.54 -11.20 -87.20
CA ALA A 11 -0.01 -9.88 -86.81
C ALA A 11 -0.87 -9.99 -85.58
N LEU A 12 -1.68 -11.03 -85.40
CA LEU A 12 -2.47 -11.25 -84.19
C LEU A 12 -1.53 -11.53 -82.99
N ALA A 13 -0.52 -12.35 -83.19
CA ALA A 13 0.42 -12.64 -82.10
C ALA A 13 1.24 -11.37 -81.68
N GLU A 14 1.55 -10.46 -82.59
CA GLU A 14 2.19 -9.18 -82.30
C GLU A 14 1.24 -8.22 -81.59
N ILE A 15 -0.05 -8.20 -81.91
CA ILE A 15 -1.07 -7.43 -81.24
C ILE A 15 -1.33 -7.94 -79.81
N ASP A 16 -1.41 -9.27 -79.65
CA ASP A 16 -1.59 -9.89 -78.35
C ASP A 16 -0.37 -9.61 -77.41
N SER A 17 0.83 -9.76 -77.95
CA SER A 17 2.11 -9.43 -77.25
C SER A 17 2.18 -7.94 -76.91
N ASP A 18 1.77 -7.02 -77.75
CA ASP A 18 1.73 -5.61 -77.43
C ASP A 18 0.65 -5.24 -76.40
N PHE A 19 -0.50 -5.94 -76.52
CA PHE A 19 -1.56 -5.78 -75.50
C PHE A 19 -1.10 -6.26 -74.11
N GLU A 20 -0.54 -7.46 -74.05
CA GLU A 20 0.02 -7.99 -72.76
C GLU A 20 1.13 -7.10 -72.16
N ARG A 21 2.01 -6.54 -73.07
CA ARG A 21 3.08 -5.63 -72.62
C ARG A 21 2.52 -4.29 -72.10
N LYS A 22 1.48 -3.72 -72.75
CA LYS A 22 0.79 -2.54 -72.28
C LYS A 22 -0.01 -2.77 -70.99
N GLN A 23 -0.67 -3.93 -70.90
CA GLN A 23 -1.35 -4.33 -69.70
C GLN A 23 -0.40 -4.42 -68.52
N LYS A 24 0.75 -5.10 -68.70
CA LYS A 24 1.79 -5.17 -67.60
C LYS A 24 2.37 -3.81 -67.25
N SER A 25 2.57 -2.90 -68.25
CA SER A 25 3.03 -1.56 -68.00
C SER A 25 2.02 -0.76 -67.17
N VAL A 26 0.73 -0.83 -67.51
CA VAL A 26 -0.35 -0.16 -66.77
C VAL A 26 -0.48 -0.76 -65.37
N GLU A 27 -0.38 -2.08 -65.21
CA GLU A 27 -0.37 -2.73 -63.91
C GLU A 27 0.81 -2.27 -63.04
N SER A 28 2.00 -2.14 -63.63
CA SER A 28 3.19 -1.61 -62.97
C SER A 28 3.03 -0.15 -62.54
N ASP A 29 2.51 0.69 -63.43
CA ASP A 29 2.30 2.12 -63.14
C ASP A 29 1.22 2.34 -62.06
N VAL A 30 0.19 1.49 -62.03
CA VAL A 30 -0.83 1.48 -60.98
C VAL A 30 -0.23 1.06 -59.64
N GLU A 31 0.62 0.01 -59.61
CA GLU A 31 1.27 -0.42 -58.40
C GLU A 31 2.25 0.63 -57.85
N LEU A 32 3.02 1.30 -58.75
CA LEU A 32 3.86 2.44 -58.38
C LEU A 32 3.04 3.62 -57.83
N SER A 33 1.91 3.91 -58.45
CA SER A 33 0.99 4.97 -57.95
C SER A 33 0.41 4.65 -56.62
N LYS A 34 0.03 3.38 -56.33
CA LYS A 34 -0.42 2.91 -55.05
C LYS A 34 0.67 3.04 -53.97
N GLN A 35 1.92 2.70 -54.32
CA GLN A 35 3.06 2.81 -53.47
C GLN A 35 3.35 4.29 -53.14
N SER A 36 3.30 5.18 -54.11
CA SER A 36 3.46 6.62 -53.89
C SER A 36 2.36 7.26 -53.06
N VAL A 37 1.11 6.75 -53.18
CA VAL A 37 -0.01 7.17 -52.31
C VAL A 37 0.19 6.66 -50.89
N ALA A 38 0.66 5.44 -50.69
CA ALA A 38 0.97 4.90 -49.37
C ALA A 38 2.13 5.66 -48.69
N GLU A 39 3.20 5.98 -49.47
CA GLU A 39 4.32 6.80 -48.99
C GLU A 39 3.86 8.21 -48.60
N LEU A 40 2.97 8.83 -49.37
CA LEU A 40 2.37 10.13 -49.03
C LEU A 40 1.60 10.08 -47.70
N PHE A 41 0.89 9.00 -47.43
CA PHE A 41 0.19 8.83 -46.15
C PHE A 41 1.16 8.52 -45.00
N GLU A 42 2.28 7.84 -45.25
CA GLU A 42 3.36 7.64 -44.28
C GLU A 42 4.05 8.95 -43.91
N ASP A 43 4.34 9.80 -44.87
CA ASP A 43 4.93 11.15 -44.66
C ASP A 43 4.03 12.04 -43.78
N TYR A 44 2.69 11.88 -43.87
CA TYR A 44 1.75 12.53 -42.96
C TYR A 44 1.56 11.79 -41.63
N GLY A 45 2.29 10.71 -41.38
CA GLY A 45 2.24 9.94 -40.15
C GLY A 45 0.96 9.11 -39.94
N SER A 46 0.21 8.87 -41.00
CA SER A 46 -0.97 8.02 -40.99
C SER A 46 -0.60 6.55 -41.22
N SER A 47 -1.24 5.63 -40.47
CA SER A 47 -1.09 4.20 -40.70
C SER A 47 -1.60 3.80 -42.11
N PRO A 48 -0.90 2.96 -42.86
CA PRO A 48 -1.42 2.34 -44.06
C PRO A 48 -2.78 1.65 -43.82
N ASN A 49 -3.01 1.07 -42.66
CA ASN A 49 -4.24 0.40 -42.25
C ASN A 49 -5.48 1.29 -42.31
N ALA A 50 -5.31 2.61 -42.28
CA ALA A 50 -6.42 3.57 -42.39
C ALA A 50 -7.07 3.56 -43.81
N VAL A 51 -6.30 3.30 -44.84
CA VAL A 51 -6.71 3.47 -46.24
C VAL A 51 -6.58 2.23 -47.12
N VAL A 52 -5.79 1.23 -46.77
CA VAL A 52 -5.66 -0.01 -47.55
C VAL A 52 -6.92 -0.84 -47.56
N ASP A 53 -7.03 -1.76 -48.51
CA ASP A 53 -8.08 -2.79 -48.51
C ASP A 53 -7.93 -3.69 -47.28
N PHE A 54 -9.05 -4.11 -46.65
CA PHE A 54 -9.04 -4.99 -45.48
C PHE A 54 -8.33 -6.33 -45.72
N ASN A 55 -8.25 -6.81 -46.98
CA ASN A 55 -7.51 -8.02 -47.34
C ASN A 55 -5.97 -7.81 -47.31
N LYS A 56 -5.52 -6.54 -47.31
CA LYS A 56 -4.11 -6.14 -47.30
C LYS A 56 -3.68 -5.49 -46.00
N ILE A 57 -4.53 -5.49 -44.96
CA ILE A 57 -4.21 -4.91 -43.65
C ILE A 57 -3.04 -5.65 -43.00
N LEU A 58 -2.11 -4.88 -42.44
CA LEU A 58 -0.98 -5.38 -41.64
C LEU A 58 -1.47 -5.67 -40.23
N LEU A 59 -1.64 -6.95 -39.88
CA LEU A 59 -2.19 -7.39 -38.59
C LEU A 59 -1.14 -7.42 -37.47
N ASP A 60 0.11 -7.66 -37.83
CA ASP A 60 1.23 -7.81 -36.87
C ASP A 60 2.11 -6.53 -36.75
N ASP A 61 1.59 -5.43 -37.25
CA ASP A 61 2.27 -4.15 -37.19
C ASP A 61 2.16 -3.56 -35.76
N ASP A 62 3.29 -3.50 -35.05
CA ASP A 62 3.39 -2.96 -33.69
C ASP A 62 3.87 -1.49 -33.68
N GLN A 63 3.89 -0.79 -34.83
CA GLN A 63 4.27 0.60 -34.88
C GLN A 63 3.24 1.50 -34.21
N ASN A 64 3.73 2.54 -33.52
CA ASN A 64 2.89 3.57 -32.93
C ASN A 64 2.55 4.64 -33.97
N TYR A 65 1.43 4.44 -34.64
CA TYR A 65 0.95 5.38 -35.64
C TYR A 65 0.29 6.61 -34.99
N ARG A 66 0.24 7.69 -35.77
CA ARG A 66 -0.49 8.91 -35.40
C ARG A 66 -1.96 8.78 -35.81
N LEU A 67 -2.78 9.73 -35.30
CA LEU A 67 -4.17 9.82 -35.72
C LEU A 67 -4.25 9.96 -37.25
N PRO A 68 -4.95 9.04 -37.96
CA PRO A 68 -5.09 9.18 -39.42
C PRO A 68 -5.85 10.45 -39.78
N CYS A 69 -5.48 11.09 -40.87
CA CYS A 69 -6.19 12.29 -41.38
C CYS A 69 -7.47 11.92 -42.14
N ALA A 70 -7.54 10.71 -42.68
CA ALA A 70 -8.67 10.21 -43.45
C ALA A 70 -8.82 8.68 -43.29
N LEU A 71 -10.02 8.17 -43.48
CA LEU A 71 -10.35 6.76 -43.38
C LEU A 71 -11.05 6.28 -44.65
N ARG A 72 -10.66 5.13 -45.18
CA ARG A 72 -11.38 4.52 -46.30
C ARG A 72 -12.73 3.99 -45.84
N ILE A 73 -13.79 4.47 -46.48
CA ILE A 73 -15.18 4.04 -46.22
C ILE A 73 -15.74 3.18 -47.36
N GLY A 74 -15.09 3.15 -48.53
CA GLY A 74 -15.57 2.44 -49.71
C GLY A 74 -14.62 2.59 -50.90
N ASP A 75 -15.19 2.49 -52.12
CA ASP A 75 -14.47 2.66 -53.39
C ASP A 75 -15.12 3.79 -54.20
N LEU A 76 -14.34 4.51 -54.92
CA LEU A 76 -14.80 5.54 -55.85
C LEU A 76 -15.36 4.88 -57.11
N VAL A 77 -16.55 5.32 -57.56
CA VAL A 77 -17.20 4.91 -58.78
C VAL A 77 -17.31 6.11 -59.70
N PRO A 78 -16.73 6.09 -60.92
CA PRO A 78 -16.82 7.21 -61.83
C PRO A 78 -18.25 7.38 -62.31
N LYS A 79 -18.76 8.62 -62.32
CA LYS A 79 -20.10 8.93 -62.85
C LYS A 79 -20.16 8.76 -64.40
N HIS A 80 -18.99 8.83 -65.08
CA HIS A 80 -18.89 8.62 -66.53
C HIS A 80 -17.69 7.72 -66.81
N GLY A 81 -17.90 6.68 -67.61
CA GLY A 81 -16.85 5.71 -67.95
C GLY A 81 -16.79 4.51 -67.02
N THR A 82 -15.70 3.78 -67.10
CA THR A 82 -15.45 2.60 -66.27
C THR A 82 -14.04 2.66 -65.65
N THR A 83 -13.88 2.13 -64.47
CA THR A 83 -12.56 2.03 -63.80
C THR A 83 -11.70 0.90 -64.34
N ALA A 84 -12.13 0.18 -65.37
CA ALA A 84 -11.49 -0.99 -65.95
C ALA A 84 -11.00 -2.02 -64.89
N GLY A 85 -11.74 -2.18 -63.79
CA GLY A 85 -11.40 -3.11 -62.71
C GLY A 85 -10.47 -2.57 -61.63
N ILE A 86 -10.02 -1.30 -61.73
CA ILE A 86 -9.20 -0.65 -60.72
C ILE A 86 -10.10 -0.14 -59.60
N ARG A 87 -9.82 -0.53 -58.38
CA ARG A 87 -10.51 -0.03 -57.19
C ARG A 87 -9.77 1.17 -56.61
N ILE A 88 -10.35 2.36 -56.69
CA ILE A 88 -9.80 3.59 -56.09
C ILE A 88 -10.45 3.77 -54.72
N PRO A 89 -9.66 3.87 -53.62
CA PRO A 89 -10.21 4.03 -52.30
C PRO A 89 -11.00 5.35 -52.17
N ALA A 90 -12.23 5.25 -51.68
CA ALA A 90 -12.99 6.42 -51.22
C ALA A 90 -12.63 6.70 -49.78
N VAL A 91 -11.93 7.81 -49.53
CA VAL A 91 -11.48 8.20 -48.20
C VAL A 91 -12.29 9.36 -47.67
N LEU A 92 -12.64 9.26 -46.39
CA LEU A 92 -13.41 10.27 -45.67
C LEU A 92 -12.46 11.04 -44.75
N PRO A 93 -12.20 12.34 -45.00
CA PRO A 93 -11.50 13.17 -44.02
C PRO A 93 -12.40 13.45 -42.84
N PHE A 94 -11.87 13.29 -41.61
CA PHE A 94 -12.71 13.44 -40.41
C PHE A 94 -12.09 14.36 -39.34
N ASN A 95 -10.80 14.64 -39.41
CA ASN A 95 -10.08 15.42 -38.43
C ASN A 95 -10.32 16.95 -38.52
N HIS A 96 -10.97 17.40 -39.56
CA HIS A 96 -11.33 18.81 -39.78
C HIS A 96 -12.77 19.14 -39.41
N SER A 97 -13.59 18.13 -39.10
CA SER A 97 -14.97 18.29 -38.63
C SER A 97 -15.16 17.57 -37.27
N ASN A 98 -16.02 18.14 -36.44
CA ASN A 98 -16.37 17.51 -35.17
C ASN A 98 -17.24 16.27 -35.33
N ALA A 99 -18.00 16.19 -36.42
CA ALA A 99 -18.96 15.12 -36.67
C ALA A 99 -19.11 14.78 -38.15
N THR A 100 -19.42 13.52 -38.42
CA THR A 100 -19.81 13.01 -39.76
C THR A 100 -21.21 12.38 -39.65
N ALA A 101 -22.10 12.84 -40.49
CA ALA A 101 -23.48 12.36 -40.60
C ALA A 101 -23.68 11.49 -41.84
N PHE A 102 -24.41 10.38 -41.69
CA PHE A 102 -24.78 9.48 -42.77
C PHE A 102 -26.32 9.45 -42.89
N LEU A 103 -26.87 9.65 -44.09
CA LEU A 103 -28.30 9.60 -44.32
C LEU A 103 -28.79 8.15 -44.49
N ILE A 104 -29.75 7.77 -43.66
CA ILE A 104 -30.54 6.55 -43.84
C ILE A 104 -31.66 6.82 -44.82
N ASP A 105 -31.60 6.12 -45.96
CA ASP A 105 -32.67 6.08 -46.92
C ASP A 105 -33.44 4.74 -46.82
N ARG A 106 -34.66 4.78 -46.38
CA ARG A 106 -35.49 3.58 -46.15
C ARG A 106 -35.93 2.94 -47.49
N GLU A 107 -36.02 3.73 -48.58
CA GLU A 107 -36.33 3.20 -49.90
C GLU A 107 -35.19 2.38 -50.49
N GLN A 108 -33.96 2.83 -50.27
CA GLN A 108 -32.74 2.11 -50.67
C GLN A 108 -32.28 1.07 -49.68
N ASN A 109 -32.89 0.99 -48.47
CA ASN A 109 -32.58 0.04 -47.41
C ASN A 109 -31.10 0.01 -47.03
N ASN A 110 -30.45 1.19 -46.87
CA ASN A 110 -29.01 1.34 -46.69
C ASN A 110 -28.59 1.33 -45.23
N GLU A 111 -29.50 1.15 -44.27
CA GLU A 111 -29.19 1.19 -42.85
C GLU A 111 -28.09 0.20 -42.42
N ASP A 112 -28.20 -1.07 -42.90
CA ASP A 112 -27.21 -2.10 -42.54
C ASP A 112 -25.83 -1.83 -43.17
N ALA A 113 -25.79 -1.20 -44.35
CA ALA A 113 -24.54 -0.76 -44.98
C ALA A 113 -23.85 0.33 -44.15
N ILE A 114 -24.60 1.33 -43.64
CA ILE A 114 -24.09 2.38 -42.78
C ILE A 114 -23.56 1.79 -41.47
N GLN A 115 -24.27 0.84 -40.86
CA GLN A 115 -23.80 0.14 -39.64
C GLN A 115 -22.53 -0.67 -39.90
N CYS A 116 -22.40 -1.28 -41.06
CA CYS A 116 -21.18 -1.92 -41.51
C CYS A 116 -20.02 -0.92 -41.58
N VAL A 117 -20.24 0.24 -42.24
CA VAL A 117 -19.22 1.32 -42.32
C VAL A 117 -18.77 1.78 -40.93
N PHE A 118 -19.67 1.94 -39.98
CA PHE A 118 -19.33 2.33 -38.58
C PHE A 118 -18.39 1.30 -37.93
N GLN A 119 -18.68 0.02 -38.06
CA GLN A 119 -17.82 -1.03 -37.58
C GLN A 119 -16.44 -1.05 -38.24
N LEU A 120 -16.43 -0.85 -39.59
CA LEU A 120 -15.18 -0.80 -40.36
C LEU A 120 -14.31 0.39 -39.95
N ILE A 121 -14.89 1.56 -39.76
CA ILE A 121 -14.21 2.75 -39.24
C ILE A 121 -13.60 2.46 -37.84
N ALA A 122 -14.35 1.84 -36.95
CA ALA A 122 -13.86 1.47 -35.64
C ALA A 122 -12.66 0.50 -35.73
N PHE A 123 -12.73 -0.55 -36.57
CA PHE A 123 -11.60 -1.44 -36.82
C PHE A 123 -10.37 -0.72 -37.38
N ARG A 124 -10.56 0.23 -38.29
CA ARG A 124 -9.44 1.01 -38.86
C ARG A 124 -8.74 1.82 -37.77
N PHE A 125 -9.48 2.46 -36.84
CA PHE A 125 -8.87 3.16 -35.73
C PHE A 125 -8.08 2.20 -34.83
N MET A 126 -8.62 1.02 -34.50
CA MET A 126 -7.94 0.02 -33.64
C MET A 126 -6.69 -0.58 -34.31
N LEU A 127 -6.62 -0.55 -35.65
CA LEU A 127 -5.48 -1.05 -36.42
C LEU A 127 -4.46 0.05 -36.78
N SER A 128 -4.87 1.32 -36.69
CA SER A 128 -4.03 2.49 -37.03
C SER A 128 -3.47 3.21 -35.82
N LEU A 129 -4.02 2.98 -34.65
CA LEU A 129 -3.58 3.64 -33.41
C LEU A 129 -3.21 2.57 -32.36
N PRO A 130 -2.37 2.93 -31.38
CA PRO A 130 -2.23 2.12 -30.18
C PRO A 130 -3.59 1.92 -29.52
N VAL A 131 -3.99 0.68 -29.26
CA VAL A 131 -5.36 0.36 -28.80
C VAL A 131 -5.70 1.00 -27.45
N ASN A 132 -4.70 1.23 -26.59
CA ASN A 132 -4.86 1.96 -25.33
C ASN A 132 -5.22 3.44 -25.53
N LEU A 133 -4.95 4.01 -26.71
CA LEU A 133 -5.33 5.37 -27.07
C LEU A 133 -6.72 5.46 -27.75
N CYS A 134 -7.48 4.38 -27.80
CA CYS A 134 -8.80 4.35 -28.41
C CYS A 134 -9.88 4.04 -27.36
N LYS A 135 -10.88 4.89 -27.24
CA LYS A 135 -12.13 4.64 -26.50
C LYS A 135 -13.31 4.72 -27.47
N PHE A 136 -14.14 3.69 -27.47
CA PHE A 136 -15.29 3.58 -28.38
C PHE A 136 -16.60 3.66 -27.61
N HIS A 137 -17.59 4.31 -28.22
CA HIS A 137 -18.98 4.35 -27.77
C HIS A 137 -19.90 4.08 -28.95
N PHE A 138 -20.71 3.04 -28.86
CA PHE A 138 -21.67 2.63 -29.89
C PHE A 138 -23.07 2.80 -29.32
N VAL A 139 -23.83 3.73 -29.87
CA VAL A 139 -25.23 3.99 -29.47
C VAL A 139 -26.17 3.31 -30.46
N ASP A 140 -26.90 2.32 -29.99
CA ASP A 140 -27.94 1.60 -30.73
C ASP A 140 -29.14 1.34 -29.81
N THR A 141 -29.91 2.39 -29.57
CA THR A 141 -31.10 2.33 -28.69
C THR A 141 -32.33 1.71 -29.41
N LEU A 142 -32.38 1.77 -30.74
CA LEU A 142 -33.49 1.20 -31.52
C LEU A 142 -33.44 -0.33 -31.59
N SER A 143 -32.26 -0.91 -31.79
CA SER A 143 -32.08 -2.35 -31.93
C SER A 143 -31.44 -3.00 -30.69
N TYR A 144 -31.28 -2.26 -29.59
CA TYR A 144 -30.68 -2.71 -28.34
C TYR A 144 -29.29 -3.35 -28.53
N GLY A 145 -28.45 -2.72 -29.35
CA GLY A 145 -27.06 -3.15 -29.59
C GLY A 145 -26.93 -4.32 -30.59
N LYS A 146 -27.98 -4.81 -31.19
CA LYS A 146 -27.92 -5.96 -32.15
C LYS A 146 -27.08 -5.66 -33.37
N LYS A 147 -27.11 -4.42 -33.88
CA LYS A 147 -26.38 -4.03 -35.09
C LYS A 147 -24.87 -3.94 -34.90
N VAL A 148 -24.41 -3.79 -33.68
CA VAL A 148 -22.99 -3.76 -33.33
C VAL A 148 -22.51 -5.05 -32.64
N ASN A 149 -23.24 -6.14 -32.78
CA ASN A 149 -22.97 -7.41 -32.11
C ASN A 149 -21.57 -7.99 -32.38
N THR A 150 -20.97 -7.69 -33.54
CA THR A 150 -19.59 -8.09 -33.88
C THR A 150 -18.59 -7.51 -32.89
N MET A 151 -18.84 -6.31 -32.34
CA MET A 151 -17.96 -5.65 -31.38
C MET A 151 -17.86 -6.38 -30.04
N HIS A 152 -18.87 -7.15 -29.65
CA HIS A 152 -18.85 -7.96 -28.44
C HIS A 152 -17.77 -9.05 -28.44
N ARG A 153 -17.17 -9.33 -29.60
CA ARG A 153 -16.07 -10.30 -29.74
C ARG A 153 -14.70 -9.70 -29.42
N LEU A 154 -14.64 -8.38 -29.26
CA LEU A 154 -13.45 -7.68 -28.80
C LEU A 154 -13.28 -7.84 -27.27
N SER A 155 -12.05 -7.67 -26.81
CA SER A 155 -11.70 -7.75 -25.39
C SER A 155 -12.58 -6.84 -24.52
N GLU A 156 -12.99 -7.31 -23.34
CA GLU A 156 -13.68 -6.49 -22.34
C GLU A 156 -12.94 -5.18 -22.00
N LYS A 157 -11.61 -5.17 -22.10
CA LYS A 157 -10.83 -3.95 -21.86
C LYS A 157 -11.17 -2.81 -22.85
N ILE A 158 -11.58 -3.14 -24.09
CA ILE A 158 -12.04 -2.16 -25.08
C ILE A 158 -13.53 -1.89 -24.90
N MET A 159 -14.32 -2.95 -24.69
CA MET A 159 -15.79 -2.92 -24.79
C MET A 159 -16.49 -2.58 -23.48
N LYS A 160 -15.78 -2.46 -22.37
CA LYS A 160 -16.39 -2.10 -21.09
C LYS A 160 -17.12 -0.75 -21.19
N ASN A 161 -18.42 -0.75 -21.05
CA ASN A 161 -19.32 0.41 -21.19
C ASN A 161 -19.24 1.09 -22.57
N ALA A 162 -18.89 0.34 -23.63
CA ALA A 162 -18.81 0.91 -24.98
C ALA A 162 -20.15 0.89 -25.73
N ILE A 163 -21.09 0.01 -25.38
CA ILE A 163 -22.39 -0.10 -26.04
C ILE A 163 -23.45 0.57 -25.16
N VAL A 164 -24.19 1.46 -25.75
CA VAL A 164 -25.27 2.28 -25.16
C VAL A 164 -26.59 1.84 -25.75
N ASN A 165 -27.50 1.28 -24.94
CA ASN A 165 -28.68 0.58 -25.38
C ASN A 165 -30.01 1.28 -25.01
N ASP A 166 -29.94 2.29 -24.16
CA ASP A 166 -31.17 3.01 -23.72
C ASP A 166 -30.93 4.52 -23.56
N LYS A 167 -32.02 5.24 -23.38
CA LYS A 167 -32.04 6.70 -23.23
C LYS A 167 -31.24 7.20 -22.01
N LYS A 168 -31.22 6.43 -20.92
CA LYS A 168 -30.51 6.84 -19.69
C LYS A 168 -29.01 6.78 -19.93
N GLU A 169 -28.53 5.67 -20.47
CA GLU A 169 -27.11 5.48 -20.84
C GLU A 169 -26.66 6.52 -21.89
N LEU A 170 -27.54 6.85 -22.86
CA LEU A 170 -27.28 7.91 -23.84
C LEU A 170 -27.10 9.28 -23.17
N THR A 171 -27.93 9.60 -22.17
CA THR A 171 -27.86 10.87 -21.43
C THR A 171 -26.55 10.90 -20.60
N GLU A 172 -26.18 9.79 -20.00
CA GLU A 172 -24.91 9.64 -19.26
C GLU A 172 -23.69 9.78 -20.18
N LEU A 173 -23.74 9.22 -21.39
CA LEU A 173 -22.69 9.38 -22.39
C LEU A 173 -22.50 10.85 -22.80
N ILE A 174 -23.58 11.57 -23.16
CA ILE A 174 -23.47 12.99 -23.52
C ILE A 174 -22.86 13.80 -22.37
N THR A 175 -23.27 13.55 -21.13
CA THR A 175 -22.72 14.21 -19.94
C THR A 175 -21.23 13.90 -19.77
N LEU A 176 -20.82 12.65 -20.00
CA LEU A 176 -19.42 12.23 -19.95
C LEU A 176 -18.57 12.94 -21.01
N LEU A 177 -19.09 13.09 -22.24
CA LEU A 177 -18.37 13.79 -23.31
C LEU A 177 -18.21 15.29 -23.01
N GLU A 178 -19.27 15.95 -22.52
CA GLU A 178 -19.21 17.36 -22.10
C GLU A 178 -18.18 17.57 -20.98
N GLN A 179 -18.18 16.69 -19.97
CA GLN A 179 -17.22 16.76 -18.88
C GLN A 179 -15.78 16.51 -19.39
N ALA A 180 -15.59 15.55 -20.28
CA ALA A 180 -14.28 15.26 -20.85
C ALA A 180 -13.71 16.46 -21.63
N ILE A 181 -14.54 17.19 -22.37
CA ILE A 181 -14.13 18.43 -23.07
C ILE A 181 -13.66 19.49 -22.07
N ILE A 182 -14.42 19.68 -20.99
CA ILE A 182 -14.09 20.65 -19.94
C ILE A 182 -12.77 20.26 -19.28
N ASP A 183 -12.64 19.04 -18.82
CA ASP A 183 -11.47 18.56 -18.09
C ASP A 183 -10.18 18.63 -18.92
N LEU A 184 -10.25 18.18 -20.18
CA LEU A 184 -9.10 18.20 -21.08
C LEU A 184 -8.68 19.64 -21.41
N ASN A 185 -9.61 20.50 -21.80
CA ASN A 185 -9.28 21.87 -22.20
C ASN A 185 -8.81 22.74 -21.02
N GLN A 186 -9.33 22.51 -19.82
CA GLN A 186 -8.95 23.27 -18.63
C GLN A 186 -7.61 22.79 -18.02
N ASN A 187 -7.29 21.49 -18.09
CA ASN A 187 -6.18 20.93 -17.36
C ASN A 187 -5.00 20.50 -18.23
N GLN A 188 -5.24 19.98 -19.42
CA GLN A 188 -4.19 19.36 -20.25
C GLN A 188 -3.90 20.11 -21.55
N LEU A 189 -4.90 20.68 -22.21
CA LEU A 189 -4.78 21.32 -23.51
C LEU A 189 -4.63 22.84 -23.45
N VAL A 190 -4.30 23.40 -22.28
CA VAL A 190 -4.14 24.87 -22.13
C VAL A 190 -3.06 25.44 -23.05
N LYS A 191 -1.98 24.67 -23.27
CA LYS A 191 -0.81 25.06 -24.09
C LYS A 191 -0.81 24.40 -25.49
N TYR A 192 -1.79 23.55 -25.81
CA TYR A 192 -1.82 22.76 -27.01
C TYR A 192 -3.04 23.09 -27.86
N ASN A 193 -2.87 23.01 -29.19
CA ASN A 193 -3.94 23.26 -30.15
C ASN A 193 -4.83 22.02 -30.32
N SER A 194 -4.33 20.83 -30.05
CA SER A 194 -5.07 19.56 -30.17
C SER A 194 -4.57 18.50 -29.21
N LEU A 195 -5.41 17.48 -28.97
CA LEU A 195 -5.02 16.30 -28.21
C LEU A 195 -3.88 15.52 -28.92
N GLU A 196 -3.83 15.56 -30.24
CA GLU A 196 -2.76 14.93 -30.99
C GLU A 196 -1.39 15.57 -30.68
N GLU A 197 -1.33 16.91 -30.68
CA GLU A 197 -0.11 17.66 -30.33
C GLU A 197 0.33 17.32 -28.89
N PHE A 198 -0.59 17.31 -27.95
CA PHE A 198 -0.33 16.91 -26.59
C PHE A 198 0.18 15.47 -26.49
N ASN A 199 -0.47 14.50 -27.15
CA ASN A 199 -0.11 13.08 -27.09
C ASN A 199 1.28 12.79 -27.70
N LYS A 200 1.76 13.59 -28.66
CA LYS A 200 3.13 13.47 -29.20
C LYS A 200 4.19 13.73 -28.13
N GLU A 201 3.92 14.62 -27.17
CA GLU A 201 4.84 14.96 -26.10
C GLU A 201 4.59 14.14 -24.82
N ALA A 202 3.37 13.66 -24.62
CA ALA A 202 2.96 12.95 -23.40
C ALA A 202 3.53 11.52 -23.27
N GLY A 203 3.99 10.91 -24.38
CA GLY A 203 4.56 9.56 -24.36
C GLY A 203 3.65 8.52 -23.73
N ASP A 204 4.13 7.82 -22.72
CA ASP A 204 3.36 6.78 -21.99
C ASP A 204 2.13 7.32 -21.24
N LEU A 205 2.03 8.63 -21.06
CA LEU A 205 0.92 9.31 -20.42
C LEU A 205 -0.08 9.93 -21.40
N ALA A 206 -0.03 9.54 -22.67
CA ALA A 206 -0.96 9.99 -23.71
C ALA A 206 -2.41 9.66 -23.34
N VAL A 207 -3.31 10.58 -23.69
CA VAL A 207 -4.74 10.48 -23.36
C VAL A 207 -5.51 9.86 -24.53
N PRO A 208 -6.44 8.91 -24.26
CA PRO A 208 -7.18 8.24 -25.31
C PRO A 208 -8.11 9.18 -26.09
N TYR A 209 -8.12 9.02 -27.42
CA TYR A 209 -9.15 9.56 -28.30
C TYR A 209 -10.51 8.87 -28.03
N ARG A 210 -11.61 9.55 -28.26
CA ARG A 210 -12.97 9.02 -28.13
C ARG A 210 -13.66 9.00 -29.48
N PHE A 211 -14.07 7.81 -29.90
CA PHE A 211 -14.82 7.60 -31.14
C PHE A 211 -16.24 7.20 -30.81
N VAL A 212 -17.21 8.02 -31.20
CA VAL A 212 -18.62 7.88 -30.86
C VAL A 212 -19.42 7.57 -32.13
N PHE A 213 -20.17 6.47 -32.12
CA PHE A 213 -20.99 6.04 -33.23
C PHE A 213 -22.44 6.01 -32.76
N ILE A 214 -23.29 6.87 -33.35
CA ILE A 214 -24.72 6.99 -32.99
C ILE A 214 -25.59 6.52 -34.16
N SER A 215 -26.34 5.46 -33.91
CA SER A 215 -27.27 4.90 -34.88
C SER A 215 -28.64 5.54 -34.74
N ASN A 216 -29.27 5.80 -35.89
CA ASN A 216 -30.69 6.19 -36.01
C ASN A 216 -31.05 7.46 -35.22
N PHE A 217 -30.20 8.51 -35.29
CA PHE A 217 -30.60 9.81 -34.77
C PHE A 217 -31.86 10.34 -35.50
N PRO A 218 -32.89 10.86 -34.81
CA PRO A 218 -32.97 11.29 -33.41
C PRO A 218 -33.65 10.28 -32.45
N HIS A 219 -33.59 8.96 -32.68
CA HIS A 219 -34.20 7.98 -31.77
C HIS A 219 -33.70 8.17 -30.32
N ASP A 220 -34.64 8.21 -29.34
CA ASP A 220 -34.40 8.43 -27.90
C ASP A 220 -33.80 9.80 -27.53
N PHE A 221 -33.61 10.70 -28.50
CA PHE A 221 -33.22 12.06 -28.19
C PHE A 221 -34.43 12.90 -27.75
N SER A 222 -34.44 13.42 -26.53
CA SER A 222 -35.37 14.49 -26.13
C SER A 222 -34.89 15.82 -26.71
N ARG A 223 -35.75 16.84 -26.69
CA ARG A 223 -35.38 18.19 -27.12
C ARG A 223 -34.10 18.69 -26.40
N GLU A 224 -34.06 18.59 -25.10
CA GLU A 224 -32.94 19.01 -24.28
C GLU A 224 -31.64 18.26 -24.68
N LEU A 225 -31.75 16.93 -24.86
CA LEU A 225 -30.60 16.10 -25.24
C LEU A 225 -30.11 16.43 -26.66
N SER A 226 -31.05 16.73 -27.59
CA SER A 226 -30.73 17.19 -28.95
C SER A 226 -30.00 18.53 -28.95
N GLU A 227 -30.44 19.50 -28.15
CA GLU A 227 -29.78 20.80 -27.99
C GLU A 227 -28.34 20.64 -27.41
N ARG A 228 -28.15 19.73 -26.45
CA ARG A 228 -26.82 19.39 -25.89
C ARG A 228 -25.95 18.73 -26.94
N PHE A 229 -26.51 17.77 -27.70
CA PHE A 229 -25.78 17.10 -28.77
C PHE A 229 -25.41 18.09 -29.88
N TYR A 230 -26.30 19.00 -30.31
CA TYR A 230 -26.00 20.08 -31.25
C TYR A 230 -24.82 20.94 -30.77
N LYS A 231 -24.82 21.38 -29.47
CA LYS A 231 -23.71 22.16 -28.88
C LYS A 231 -22.41 21.37 -28.91
N LEU A 232 -22.48 20.08 -28.70
CA LEU A 232 -21.30 19.21 -28.66
C LEU A 232 -20.66 19.09 -30.07
N ILE A 233 -21.45 18.87 -31.13
CA ILE A 233 -20.94 18.76 -32.51
C ILE A 233 -20.55 20.11 -33.12
N ASN A 234 -21.15 21.20 -32.69
CA ASN A 234 -20.86 22.57 -33.15
C ASN A 234 -19.71 23.24 -32.37
N ASN A 235 -19.11 22.58 -31.42
CA ASN A 235 -18.05 23.15 -30.58
C ASN A 235 -16.65 22.71 -31.08
N GLN A 236 -15.85 23.66 -31.54
CA GLN A 236 -14.44 23.41 -31.97
C GLN A 236 -13.56 22.73 -30.89
N ASN A 237 -13.91 22.88 -29.61
CA ASN A 237 -13.20 22.21 -28.54
C ASN A 237 -13.46 20.70 -28.48
N THR A 238 -14.43 20.17 -29.20
CA THR A 238 -14.77 18.73 -29.25
C THR A 238 -13.66 17.96 -29.97
N SER A 239 -13.33 18.35 -31.22
CA SER A 239 -12.23 17.76 -31.96
C SER A 239 -10.86 18.08 -31.34
N LYS A 240 -10.71 19.30 -30.78
CA LYS A 240 -9.50 19.67 -30.01
C LYS A 240 -9.26 18.70 -28.84
N ALA A 241 -10.33 18.25 -28.17
CA ALA A 241 -10.29 17.25 -27.10
C ALA A 241 -10.21 15.80 -27.59
N GLY A 242 -10.01 15.57 -28.89
CA GLY A 242 -9.87 14.23 -29.49
C GLY A 242 -11.15 13.41 -29.47
N ILE A 243 -12.31 14.06 -29.56
CA ILE A 243 -13.62 13.42 -29.62
C ILE A 243 -14.14 13.54 -31.04
N TYR A 244 -14.40 12.39 -31.68
CA TYR A 244 -14.88 12.29 -33.06
C TYR A 244 -16.18 11.53 -33.10
N ILE A 245 -17.22 12.12 -33.74
CA ILE A 245 -18.59 11.63 -33.71
C ILE A 245 -19.03 11.24 -35.13
N PHE A 246 -19.49 10.02 -35.28
CA PHE A 246 -20.13 9.46 -36.48
C PHE A 246 -21.57 9.12 -36.13
N TYR A 247 -22.53 9.61 -36.91
CA TYR A 247 -23.92 9.33 -36.62
C TYR A 247 -24.76 9.15 -37.89
N SER A 248 -25.82 8.32 -37.81
CA SER A 248 -26.74 8.16 -38.90
C SER A 248 -28.03 8.92 -38.61
N ILE A 249 -28.55 9.61 -39.66
CA ILE A 249 -29.79 10.38 -39.62
C ILE A 249 -30.90 9.56 -40.27
N ASP A 250 -32.01 9.36 -39.59
CA ASP A 250 -33.22 8.71 -40.10
C ASP A 250 -34.40 9.69 -40.11
N HIS A 251 -34.78 10.18 -41.28
CA HIS A 251 -35.89 11.12 -41.42
C HIS A 251 -37.29 10.50 -41.11
N THR A 252 -37.39 9.19 -41.04
CA THR A 252 -38.65 8.50 -40.74
C THR A 252 -38.96 8.49 -39.25
N ILE A 253 -37.94 8.73 -38.41
CA ILE A 253 -38.12 8.80 -36.96
C ILE A 253 -38.69 10.17 -36.59
N ALA A 254 -39.72 10.16 -35.77
CA ALA A 254 -40.38 11.39 -35.33
C ALA A 254 -39.42 12.30 -34.56
N VAL A 255 -39.33 13.55 -34.97
CA VAL A 255 -38.58 14.57 -34.26
C VAL A 255 -39.21 14.88 -32.91
N PRO A 256 -38.39 15.19 -31.86
CA PRO A 256 -38.84 15.28 -30.47
C PRO A 256 -39.90 16.36 -30.21
N GLN A 257 -39.93 17.47 -30.97
CA GLN A 257 -40.94 18.55 -30.82
C GLN A 257 -40.92 19.58 -31.97
N GLN A 258 -41.93 20.46 -32.04
CA GLN A 258 -41.97 21.62 -32.97
C GLN A 258 -40.76 22.54 -32.76
N GLY A 259 -40.10 22.91 -33.86
CA GLY A 259 -38.90 23.78 -33.85
C GLY A 259 -37.56 23.04 -33.81
N PHE A 260 -37.53 21.72 -33.87
CA PHE A 260 -36.31 20.94 -34.09
C PHE A 260 -36.09 20.81 -35.61
N ASP A 261 -34.95 21.35 -36.09
CA ASP A 261 -34.59 21.30 -37.51
C ASP A 261 -33.36 20.40 -37.72
N MET A 262 -33.56 19.27 -38.37
CA MET A 262 -32.45 18.34 -38.69
C MET A 262 -31.45 18.96 -39.68
N THR A 263 -31.86 19.95 -40.48
CA THR A 263 -31.01 20.63 -41.41
C THR A 263 -29.84 21.34 -40.72
N GLU A 264 -30.05 21.84 -39.49
CA GLU A 264 -28.99 22.46 -38.71
C GLU A 264 -27.86 21.47 -38.39
N PHE A 265 -28.18 20.21 -38.07
CA PHE A 265 -27.22 19.16 -37.80
C PHE A 265 -26.44 18.75 -39.06
N ILE A 266 -27.13 18.68 -40.19
CA ILE A 266 -26.54 18.39 -41.50
C ILE A 266 -25.49 19.48 -41.85
N ASN A 267 -25.87 20.75 -41.72
CA ASN A 267 -25.05 21.89 -42.13
C ASN A 267 -23.73 22.01 -41.36
N ILE A 268 -23.66 21.51 -40.12
CA ILE A 268 -22.45 21.57 -39.27
C ILE A 268 -21.61 20.28 -39.30
N SER A 269 -22.07 19.27 -40.05
CA SER A 269 -21.39 17.96 -40.15
C SER A 269 -20.90 17.70 -41.57
N THR A 270 -19.88 16.90 -41.74
CA THR A 270 -19.59 16.29 -43.02
C THR A 270 -20.71 15.33 -43.33
N PHE A 271 -21.47 15.57 -44.41
CA PHE A 271 -22.69 14.83 -44.70
C PHE A 271 -22.51 13.86 -45.86
N VAL A 272 -22.79 12.59 -45.61
CA VAL A 272 -22.68 11.49 -46.56
C VAL A 272 -24.10 10.97 -46.84
N TYR A 273 -24.55 11.06 -48.07
CA TYR A 273 -25.92 10.70 -48.48
C TYR A 273 -25.94 9.91 -49.78
N PRO A 274 -26.93 9.00 -49.96
CA PRO A 274 -27.09 8.26 -51.22
C PRO A 274 -27.70 9.14 -52.29
N ASN A 275 -27.27 8.98 -53.55
CA ASN A 275 -27.90 9.59 -54.71
C ASN A 275 -28.91 8.63 -55.36
N GLU A 276 -29.61 9.10 -56.43
CA GLU A 276 -30.60 8.30 -57.13
C GLU A 276 -30.04 7.03 -57.82
N GLU A 277 -28.77 7.02 -58.11
CA GLU A 277 -28.05 5.88 -58.72
C GLU A 277 -27.56 4.84 -57.72
N GLY A 278 -27.77 5.04 -56.40
CA GLY A 278 -27.34 4.14 -55.34
C GLY A 278 -25.88 4.29 -54.95
N SER A 279 -25.17 5.29 -55.45
CA SER A 279 -23.86 5.69 -54.96
C SER A 279 -24.01 6.83 -53.94
N TYR A 280 -22.99 7.06 -53.12
CA TYR A 280 -22.99 8.12 -52.10
C TYR A 280 -22.23 9.34 -52.57
N GLU A 281 -22.64 10.49 -52.08
CA GLU A 281 -22.00 11.79 -52.22
C GLU A 281 -21.69 12.39 -50.87
N ILE A 282 -20.74 13.38 -50.86
CA ILE A 282 -20.33 14.07 -49.64
C ILE A 282 -20.61 15.55 -49.79
N GLU A 283 -21.23 16.16 -48.78
CA GLU A 283 -21.41 17.60 -48.64
C GLU A 283 -20.69 18.14 -47.39
N ASN A 284 -20.50 19.45 -47.38
CA ASN A 284 -19.84 20.19 -46.31
C ASN A 284 -18.40 19.68 -46.02
N SER A 285 -17.68 19.29 -47.07
CA SER A 285 -16.29 18.86 -47.04
C SER A 285 -15.46 19.65 -48.04
N ASP A 286 -14.20 19.89 -47.73
CA ASP A 286 -13.24 20.54 -48.67
C ASP A 286 -13.06 19.78 -50.00
N PHE A 287 -13.44 18.51 -50.01
CA PHE A 287 -13.35 17.63 -51.18
C PHE A 287 -14.66 17.55 -52.00
N GLU A 288 -15.74 18.18 -51.55
CA GLU A 288 -17.06 18.11 -52.20
C GLU A 288 -17.05 18.38 -53.70
N LYS A 289 -16.45 19.51 -54.11
CA LYS A 289 -16.41 19.92 -55.51
C LYS A 289 -15.54 19.01 -56.38
N ALA A 290 -14.48 18.48 -55.86
CA ALA A 290 -13.58 17.59 -56.60
C ALA A 290 -14.17 16.18 -56.77
N PHE A 291 -14.87 15.68 -55.74
CA PHE A 291 -15.41 14.33 -55.80
C PHE A 291 -16.79 14.23 -56.47
N ASN A 292 -17.76 15.02 -56.05
CA ASN A 292 -19.17 14.83 -56.46
C ASN A 292 -19.41 15.08 -57.94
N ASN A 293 -18.58 15.86 -58.65
CA ASN A 293 -18.69 16.08 -60.09
C ASN A 293 -18.15 14.91 -60.92
N THR A 294 -17.23 14.13 -60.40
CA THR A 294 -16.48 13.11 -61.16
C THR A 294 -16.78 11.69 -60.68
N PHE A 295 -16.97 11.52 -59.40
CA PHE A 295 -17.14 10.21 -58.77
C PHE A 295 -18.36 10.19 -57.84
N GLY A 296 -18.95 9.00 -57.67
CA GLY A 296 -19.75 8.61 -56.53
C GLY A 296 -18.94 7.68 -55.61
N ILE A 297 -19.47 7.40 -54.45
CA ILE A 297 -18.82 6.48 -53.48
C ILE A 297 -19.69 5.24 -53.38
N HIS A 298 -19.09 4.08 -53.61
CA HIS A 298 -19.66 2.80 -53.20
C HIS A 298 -19.15 2.46 -51.81
N ILE A 299 -19.97 2.64 -50.76
CA ILE A 299 -19.59 2.34 -49.39
C ILE A 299 -19.47 0.84 -49.19
N HIS A 300 -18.61 0.41 -48.23
CA HIS A 300 -18.47 -0.99 -47.90
C HIS A 300 -19.67 -1.46 -47.09
N ASP A 301 -20.47 -2.34 -47.68
CA ASP A 301 -21.73 -2.89 -47.13
C ASP A 301 -21.58 -4.26 -46.48
N GLN A 302 -20.38 -4.82 -46.53
CA GLN A 302 -20.06 -6.13 -45.95
C GLN A 302 -18.80 -6.10 -45.11
N LEU A 303 -18.82 -6.87 -44.02
CA LEU A 303 -17.67 -7.06 -43.18
C LEU A 303 -16.59 -7.91 -43.89
N PRO A 304 -15.30 -7.68 -43.69
CA PRO A 304 -14.24 -8.37 -44.42
C PRO A 304 -14.19 -9.87 -44.10
N HIS A 305 -13.82 -10.69 -45.08
CA HIS A 305 -13.71 -12.14 -44.91
C HIS A 305 -12.68 -12.57 -43.83
N ASN A 306 -11.64 -11.77 -43.63
CA ASN A 306 -10.60 -11.96 -42.60
C ASN A 306 -10.94 -11.35 -41.22
N LEU A 307 -12.20 -11.03 -40.96
CA LEU A 307 -12.66 -10.37 -39.72
C LEU A 307 -12.19 -11.08 -38.44
N ASN A 308 -12.21 -12.42 -38.46
CA ASN A 308 -11.75 -13.19 -37.28
C ASN A 308 -10.28 -12.92 -36.97
N ALA A 309 -9.43 -12.91 -37.99
CA ALA A 309 -8.01 -12.61 -37.85
C ALA A 309 -7.78 -11.17 -37.34
N ILE A 310 -8.60 -10.21 -37.82
CA ILE A 310 -8.56 -8.82 -37.36
C ILE A 310 -8.90 -8.72 -35.87
N ILE A 311 -9.99 -9.34 -35.42
CA ILE A 311 -10.43 -9.33 -34.01
C ILE A 311 -9.36 -10.00 -33.12
N GLU A 312 -8.80 -11.14 -33.54
CA GLU A 312 -7.73 -11.81 -32.80
C GLU A 312 -6.46 -10.97 -32.69
N ALA A 313 -6.07 -10.28 -33.78
CA ALA A 313 -4.92 -9.38 -33.77
C ALA A 313 -5.12 -8.20 -32.79
N ILE A 314 -6.32 -7.56 -32.81
CA ILE A 314 -6.66 -6.49 -31.90
C ILE A 314 -6.64 -7.00 -30.45
N ASN A 315 -7.26 -8.14 -30.16
CA ASN A 315 -7.28 -8.72 -28.82
C ASN A 315 -5.86 -9.05 -28.31
N ARG A 316 -4.99 -9.61 -29.18
CA ARG A 316 -3.56 -9.82 -28.85
C ARG A 316 -2.83 -8.51 -28.53
N LYS A 317 -3.08 -7.42 -29.29
CA LYS A 317 -2.51 -6.10 -28.99
C LYS A 317 -2.98 -5.58 -27.63
N VAL A 318 -4.26 -5.74 -27.30
CA VAL A 318 -4.82 -5.37 -25.98
C VAL A 318 -4.18 -6.12 -24.82
N ASP A 319 -3.88 -7.41 -25.00
CA ASP A 319 -3.27 -8.23 -23.95
C ASP A 319 -1.80 -7.86 -23.70
N ARG A 320 -1.13 -7.29 -24.69
CA ARG A 320 0.24 -6.77 -24.56
C ARG A 320 0.33 -5.41 -23.90
N ILE A 321 -0.78 -4.66 -23.75
CA ILE A 321 -0.79 -3.35 -23.11
C ILE A 321 -0.41 -3.49 -21.65
N LYS A 322 0.72 -2.92 -21.28
CA LYS A 322 1.13 -2.73 -19.89
C LYS A 322 0.70 -1.35 -19.42
N PRO A 323 0.25 -1.19 -18.16
CA PRO A 323 0.04 0.15 -17.60
C PRO A 323 1.35 0.96 -17.72
N PRO A 324 1.28 2.27 -17.94
CA PRO A 324 2.47 3.10 -17.95
C PRO A 324 3.20 2.97 -16.61
N VAL A 325 4.47 2.60 -16.65
CA VAL A 325 5.32 2.48 -15.46
C VAL A 325 6.31 3.63 -15.49
N ILE A 326 6.09 4.59 -14.60
CA ILE A 326 7.05 5.69 -14.41
C ILE A 326 8.07 5.23 -13.37
N SER A 327 9.36 5.28 -13.69
CA SER A 327 10.44 5.06 -12.74
C SER A 327 11.18 6.36 -12.48
N LEU A 328 11.53 6.58 -11.22
CA LEU A 328 12.45 7.65 -10.80
C LEU A 328 13.86 7.11 -10.53
N ASP A 329 14.11 5.84 -10.83
CA ASP A 329 15.42 5.21 -10.56
C ASP A 329 16.55 5.91 -11.31
N ALA A 330 16.34 6.29 -12.57
CA ALA A 330 17.34 7.04 -13.34
C ALA A 330 17.73 8.38 -12.67
N TYR A 331 16.76 9.06 -12.04
CA TYR A 331 17.02 10.26 -11.28
C TYR A 331 17.87 9.97 -10.03
N LEU A 332 17.54 8.94 -9.27
CA LEU A 332 18.27 8.55 -8.06
C LEU A 332 19.67 8.04 -8.39
N GLU A 333 19.81 7.23 -9.43
CA GLU A 333 21.10 6.75 -9.95
C GLU A 333 22.01 7.90 -10.40
N ASN A 334 21.44 8.92 -11.03
CA ASN A 334 22.20 10.12 -11.37
C ASN A 334 22.73 10.85 -10.12
N LEU A 335 21.92 10.99 -9.06
CA LEU A 335 22.38 11.57 -7.80
C LEU A 335 23.54 10.76 -7.18
N ILE A 336 23.49 9.43 -7.29
CA ILE A 336 24.52 8.52 -6.80
C ILE A 336 25.80 8.66 -7.65
N GLN A 337 25.67 8.61 -8.98
CA GLN A 337 26.82 8.69 -9.91
C GLN A 337 27.53 10.04 -9.84
N THR A 338 26.77 11.13 -9.72
CA THR A 338 27.30 12.50 -9.61
C THR A 338 27.76 12.87 -8.20
N GLN A 339 27.64 11.95 -7.23
CA GLN A 339 27.95 12.16 -5.80
C GLN A 339 27.20 13.37 -5.19
N THR A 340 25.98 13.61 -5.67
CA THR A 340 25.10 14.66 -5.14
C THR A 340 24.03 14.13 -4.18
N TYR A 341 24.10 12.84 -3.84
CA TYR A 341 23.28 12.26 -2.76
C TYR A 341 23.61 12.93 -1.42
N TRP A 342 22.62 12.89 -0.50
CA TRP A 342 22.73 13.47 0.85
C TRP A 342 23.07 14.97 0.90
N LYS A 343 22.83 15.69 -0.19
CA LYS A 343 22.99 17.16 -0.26
C LYS A 343 21.68 17.91 0.05
N GLY A 344 20.57 17.19 0.18
CA GLY A 344 19.28 17.75 0.56
C GLY A 344 19.32 18.38 1.96
N ASN A 345 18.55 19.43 2.15
CA ASN A 345 18.46 20.19 3.39
C ASN A 345 17.00 20.25 3.86
N THR A 346 16.72 19.72 5.04
CA THR A 346 15.37 19.66 5.62
C THR A 346 15.03 20.85 6.52
N ARG A 347 15.81 21.91 6.52
CA ARG A 347 15.56 23.08 7.38
C ARG A 347 14.12 23.60 7.27
N LEU A 348 13.63 23.77 6.07
CA LEU A 348 12.27 24.27 5.82
C LEU A 348 11.25 23.12 5.79
N GLY A 349 11.57 21.99 5.17
CA GLY A 349 10.65 20.87 4.98
C GLY A 349 11.29 19.68 4.29
N ILE A 350 10.44 18.72 3.91
CA ILE A 350 10.79 17.52 3.16
C ILE A 350 10.14 17.66 1.78
N LYS A 351 10.91 17.48 0.70
CA LYS A 351 10.42 17.51 -0.67
C LYS A 351 11.06 16.40 -1.48
N VAL A 352 10.24 15.46 -1.98
CA VAL A 352 10.71 14.32 -2.76
C VAL A 352 9.81 14.07 -3.96
N PRO A 353 10.36 13.70 -5.13
CA PRO A 353 9.56 13.38 -6.31
C PRO A 353 8.81 12.06 -6.07
N ILE A 354 7.54 11.99 -6.46
CA ILE A 354 6.68 10.81 -6.26
C ILE A 354 6.00 10.31 -7.52
N GLY A 355 6.08 11.03 -8.62
CA GLY A 355 5.44 10.68 -9.87
C GLY A 355 5.54 11.79 -10.90
N LYS A 356 4.82 11.59 -12.00
CA LYS A 356 4.80 12.56 -13.10
C LYS A 356 3.37 12.82 -13.57
N ARG A 357 3.17 14.01 -14.10
CA ARG A 357 2.07 14.35 -15.01
C ARG A 357 2.54 14.26 -16.46
N PRO A 358 1.61 14.22 -17.42
CA PRO A 358 1.96 14.37 -18.82
C PRO A 358 2.88 15.59 -19.06
N VAL A 359 3.77 15.48 -20.05
CA VAL A 359 4.74 16.55 -20.40
C VAL A 359 5.84 16.75 -19.37
N ASP A 360 6.29 15.66 -18.77
CA ASP A 360 7.48 15.59 -17.87
C ASP A 360 7.38 16.43 -16.59
N GLU A 361 6.16 16.89 -16.21
CA GLU A 361 5.95 17.60 -14.97
C GLU A 361 6.09 16.66 -13.78
N THR A 362 7.17 16.83 -13.01
CA THR A 362 7.41 16.02 -11.81
C THR A 362 6.50 16.46 -10.66
N ILE A 363 5.80 15.51 -10.05
CA ILE A 363 4.98 15.74 -8.86
C ILE A 363 5.80 15.40 -7.61
N TYR A 364 5.72 16.29 -6.65
CA TYR A 364 6.44 16.19 -5.39
C TYR A 364 5.51 15.92 -4.21
N PHE A 365 5.97 15.05 -3.33
CA PHE A 365 5.48 14.97 -1.96
C PHE A 365 6.23 16.03 -1.15
N GLU A 366 5.52 17.01 -0.61
CA GLU A 366 6.14 18.12 0.10
C GLU A 366 5.45 18.35 1.44
N LEU A 367 6.22 18.32 2.52
CA LEU A 367 5.75 18.61 3.88
C LEU A 367 6.63 19.69 4.51
N GLY A 368 6.01 20.75 4.99
CA GLY A 368 6.70 21.94 5.47
C GLY A 368 7.07 22.86 4.28
N GLY A 369 8.13 23.63 4.44
CA GLY A 369 8.61 24.54 3.39
C GLY A 369 7.67 25.74 3.19
N GLU A 370 7.41 26.05 1.93
CA GLU A 370 6.50 27.13 1.53
C GLU A 370 5.03 26.71 1.61
N THR A 371 4.77 25.39 1.67
CA THR A 371 3.43 24.85 1.87
C THR A 371 3.07 24.87 3.33
N ALA A 372 1.79 25.00 3.66
CA ALA A 372 1.30 24.86 5.03
C ALA A 372 1.05 23.39 5.40
N ASP A 373 1.53 22.46 4.57
CA ASP A 373 1.27 21.03 4.70
C ASP A 373 2.31 20.38 5.61
N TYR A 374 1.90 19.91 6.76
CA TYR A 374 2.78 19.26 7.73
C TYR A 374 2.46 17.77 7.91
N PHE A 375 1.25 17.37 7.56
CA PHE A 375 0.73 16.02 7.69
C PHE A 375 0.06 15.60 6.40
N ALA A 376 0.14 14.30 6.09
CA ALA A 376 -0.42 13.75 4.87
C ALA A 376 -1.39 12.60 5.14
N MET A 377 -2.42 12.48 4.30
CA MET A 377 -3.32 11.34 4.23
C MET A 377 -3.14 10.65 2.89
N VAL A 378 -2.95 9.33 2.89
CA VAL A 378 -2.83 8.52 1.67
C VAL A 378 -3.88 7.42 1.71
N GLY A 379 -4.77 7.39 0.72
CA GLY A 379 -5.79 6.38 0.59
C GLY A 379 -5.69 5.59 -0.71
N GLY A 380 -6.10 4.32 -0.70
CA GLY A 380 -6.15 3.52 -1.93
C GLY A 380 -6.51 2.07 -1.68
N ARG A 381 -7.31 1.49 -2.60
CA ARG A 381 -7.63 0.06 -2.56
C ARG A 381 -6.38 -0.80 -2.74
N PRO A 382 -6.40 -2.07 -2.26
CA PRO A 382 -5.31 -3.01 -2.50
C PRO A 382 -4.94 -3.12 -3.98
N GLY A 383 -3.64 -3.06 -4.28
CA GLY A 383 -3.11 -3.24 -5.65
C GLY A 383 -3.20 -2.01 -6.58
N TYR A 384 -3.64 -0.83 -6.09
CA TYR A 384 -3.70 0.39 -6.89
C TYR A 384 -2.48 1.32 -6.74
N GLY A 385 -1.53 1.03 -5.83
CA GLY A 385 -0.26 1.75 -5.78
C GLY A 385 0.08 2.43 -4.45
N LYS A 386 -0.79 2.36 -3.41
CA LYS A 386 -0.55 2.98 -2.09
C LYS A 386 0.84 2.60 -1.52
N THR A 387 1.12 1.31 -1.38
CA THR A 387 2.40 0.82 -0.82
C THR A 387 3.59 1.20 -1.70
N VAL A 388 3.42 1.20 -3.02
CA VAL A 388 4.45 1.63 -3.98
C VAL A 388 4.81 3.11 -3.78
N LEU A 389 3.82 3.97 -3.56
CA LEU A 389 4.05 5.38 -3.23
C LEU A 389 4.88 5.53 -1.95
N LEU A 390 4.58 4.75 -0.91
CA LEU A 390 5.35 4.77 0.34
C LEU A 390 6.80 4.36 0.12
N HIS A 391 7.04 3.30 -0.67
CA HIS A 391 8.39 2.91 -1.05
C HIS A 391 9.13 4.02 -1.81
N ASN A 392 8.46 4.70 -2.75
CA ASN A 392 9.04 5.84 -3.43
C ASN A 392 9.42 6.98 -2.49
N ILE A 393 8.53 7.36 -1.57
CA ILE A 393 8.81 8.41 -0.59
C ILE A 393 10.05 8.04 0.24
N ILE A 394 10.12 6.82 0.75
CA ILE A 394 11.22 6.36 1.61
C ILE A 394 12.53 6.31 0.82
N CYS A 395 12.55 5.66 -0.35
CA CYS A 395 13.76 5.52 -1.18
C CYS A 395 14.28 6.88 -1.64
N ASN A 396 13.40 7.73 -2.20
CA ASN A 396 13.80 9.04 -2.70
C ASN A 396 14.33 9.93 -1.57
N ALA A 397 13.62 9.95 -0.43
CA ALA A 397 14.05 10.73 0.72
C ALA A 397 15.37 10.24 1.29
N SER A 398 15.62 8.91 1.34
CA SER A 398 16.86 8.34 1.89
C SER A 398 18.10 8.59 1.02
N ILE A 399 17.92 8.82 -0.28
CA ILE A 399 19.02 9.21 -1.20
C ILE A 399 19.23 10.73 -1.22
N ILE A 400 18.14 11.50 -1.16
CA ILE A 400 18.23 12.98 -1.22
C ILE A 400 18.78 13.55 0.09
N TYR A 401 18.29 13.08 1.24
CA TYR A 401 18.64 13.57 2.58
C TYR A 401 19.54 12.58 3.30
N SER A 402 20.47 13.07 4.09
CA SER A 402 21.28 12.21 4.98
C SER A 402 20.49 11.80 6.23
N PRO A 403 20.90 10.74 6.94
CA PRO A 403 20.28 10.37 8.22
C PRO A 403 20.45 11.42 9.33
N LEU A 404 21.35 12.39 9.15
CA LEU A 404 21.43 13.56 10.04
C LEU A 404 20.32 14.60 9.78
N GLU A 405 19.74 14.60 8.57
CA GLU A 405 18.69 15.53 8.15
C GLU A 405 17.29 14.95 8.34
N LEU A 406 17.11 13.63 8.12
CA LEU A 406 15.80 12.98 8.12
C LEU A 406 15.86 11.60 8.77
N ASN A 407 14.92 11.34 9.69
CA ASN A 407 14.72 10.03 10.29
C ASN A 407 13.30 9.52 10.08
N PHE A 408 13.16 8.20 9.90
CA PHE A 408 11.89 7.55 9.68
C PHE A 408 11.38 6.78 10.91
N TYR A 409 10.08 6.83 11.12
CA TYR A 409 9.30 5.92 11.93
C TYR A 409 8.34 5.17 11.01
N LEU A 410 8.62 3.91 10.71
CA LEU A 410 7.88 3.08 9.77
C LEU A 410 7.02 2.10 10.54
N ILE A 411 5.71 2.26 10.47
CA ILE A 411 4.74 1.50 11.27
C ILE A 411 3.74 0.86 10.33
N ASP A 412 3.70 -0.47 10.32
CA ASP A 412 2.68 -1.28 9.66
C ASP A 412 1.79 -1.89 10.75
N CYS A 413 0.54 -1.42 10.84
CA CYS A 413 -0.43 -1.90 11.84
C CYS A 413 -1.05 -3.25 11.49
N THR A 414 -0.64 -3.86 10.38
CA THR A 414 -0.99 -5.22 9.96
C THR A 414 0.23 -6.14 10.05
N ASN A 415 0.07 -7.43 9.86
CA ASN A 415 1.20 -8.36 9.75
C ASN A 415 1.86 -8.32 8.35
N GLY A 416 1.85 -7.16 7.70
CA GLY A 416 2.43 -6.95 6.39
C GLY A 416 3.96 -6.84 6.43
N THR A 417 4.61 -7.21 5.33
CA THR A 417 6.07 -7.16 5.19
C THR A 417 6.54 -5.90 4.45
N GLY A 418 5.65 -4.91 4.28
CA GLY A 418 5.91 -3.75 3.44
C GLY A 418 7.15 -2.95 3.85
N PHE A 419 7.38 -2.77 5.14
CA PHE A 419 8.53 -2.00 5.65
C PHE A 419 9.74 -2.86 6.04
N LYS A 420 9.67 -4.18 5.92
CA LYS A 420 10.80 -5.07 6.22
C LYS A 420 12.09 -4.74 5.46
N PRO A 421 12.07 -4.33 4.18
CA PRO A 421 13.29 -3.95 3.46
C PRO A 421 14.10 -2.83 4.13
N TYR A 422 13.46 -2.03 4.99
CA TYR A 422 14.06 -0.86 5.64
C TYR A 422 14.59 -1.13 7.05
N ASP A 423 14.55 -2.37 7.53
CA ASP A 423 15.08 -2.75 8.85
C ASP A 423 16.55 -2.39 9.03
N LYS A 424 17.34 -2.32 7.94
CA LYS A 424 18.74 -1.92 7.91
C LYS A 424 18.99 -0.50 7.42
N LEU A 425 17.95 0.25 7.03
CA LEU A 425 18.09 1.61 6.52
C LEU A 425 18.63 2.55 7.63
N PRO A 426 19.75 3.28 7.44
CA PRO A 426 20.31 4.16 8.46
C PRO A 426 19.36 5.22 8.99
N HIS A 427 18.48 5.72 8.13
CA HIS A 427 17.47 6.71 8.49
C HIS A 427 16.34 6.17 9.38
N ALA A 428 16.17 4.84 9.44
CA ALA A 428 15.07 4.23 10.19
C ALA A 428 15.36 4.18 11.68
N THR A 429 14.73 5.08 12.44
CA THR A 429 14.76 5.08 13.91
C THR A 429 13.86 3.98 14.47
N PHE A 430 12.69 3.81 13.88
CA PHE A 430 11.69 2.85 14.31
C PHE A 430 11.12 2.10 13.11
N VAL A 431 11.08 0.77 13.20
CA VAL A 431 10.40 -0.08 12.21
C VAL A 431 9.55 -1.11 12.96
N SER A 432 8.25 -1.07 12.77
CA SER A 432 7.31 -2.07 13.29
C SER A 432 6.51 -2.69 12.15
N ILE A 433 6.59 -4.01 12.04
CA ILE A 433 5.88 -4.84 11.06
C ILE A 433 5.03 -5.90 11.75
N THR A 434 4.42 -5.54 12.84
CA THR A 434 3.59 -6.42 13.67
C THR A 434 2.24 -5.77 13.96
N ASN A 435 1.19 -6.58 14.12
CA ASN A 435 -0.14 -6.13 14.52
C ASN A 435 -0.26 -5.81 16.03
N GLN A 436 0.83 -5.93 16.79
CA GLN A 436 0.85 -5.54 18.21
C GLN A 436 0.82 -4.03 18.34
N ARG A 437 -0.33 -3.49 18.67
CA ARG A 437 -0.58 -2.04 18.76
C ARG A 437 0.25 -1.34 19.83
N GLU A 438 0.72 -2.08 20.83
CA GLU A 438 1.57 -1.62 21.92
C GLU A 438 2.88 -1.01 21.41
N TYR A 439 3.51 -1.63 20.40
CA TYR A 439 4.72 -1.08 19.77
C TYR A 439 4.45 0.28 19.12
N THR A 440 3.31 0.39 18.41
CA THR A 440 2.91 1.65 17.78
C THR A 440 2.64 2.74 18.81
N VAL A 441 1.91 2.41 19.89
CA VAL A 441 1.65 3.37 21.00
C VAL A 441 2.95 3.81 21.64
N SER A 442 3.90 2.90 21.84
CA SER A 442 5.22 3.19 22.37
C SER A 442 6.01 4.13 21.46
N ALA A 443 5.94 3.93 20.12
CA ALA A 443 6.56 4.85 19.15
C ALA A 443 5.97 6.26 19.24
N LEU A 444 4.64 6.35 19.36
CA LEU A 444 3.96 7.64 19.54
C LEU A 444 4.36 8.31 20.86
N GLU A 445 4.46 7.56 21.94
CA GLU A 445 4.94 8.06 23.23
C GLU A 445 6.41 8.56 23.16
N HIS A 446 7.26 7.80 22.48
CA HIS A 446 8.64 8.24 22.22
C HIS A 446 8.68 9.56 21.44
N LEU A 447 7.80 9.74 20.43
CA LEU A 447 7.69 11.00 19.70
C LEU A 447 7.22 12.15 20.60
N ILE A 448 6.28 11.92 21.52
CA ILE A 448 5.86 12.91 22.53
C ILE A 448 7.04 13.31 23.42
N ASN A 449 7.81 12.34 23.91
CA ASN A 449 8.99 12.62 24.74
C ASN A 449 10.07 13.38 23.95
N GLU A 450 10.26 13.05 22.68
CA GLU A 450 11.15 13.79 21.79
C GLU A 450 10.67 15.23 21.55
N MET A 451 9.33 15.47 21.48
CA MET A 451 8.79 16.85 21.45
C MET A 451 9.20 17.64 22.70
N TYR A 452 9.06 17.05 23.90
CA TYR A 452 9.46 17.70 25.14
C TYR A 452 10.97 17.95 25.18
N ARG A 453 11.79 16.97 24.77
CA ARG A 453 13.24 17.14 24.68
C ARG A 453 13.63 18.30 23.75
N ARG A 454 12.97 18.40 22.58
CA ARG A 454 13.19 19.49 21.61
C ARG A 454 12.72 20.84 22.18
N ALA A 455 11.61 20.89 22.89
CA ALA A 455 11.13 22.11 23.56
C ALA A 455 12.17 22.65 24.55
N GLU A 456 12.74 21.78 25.37
CA GLU A 456 13.79 22.13 26.32
C GLU A 456 15.09 22.56 25.63
N LEU A 457 15.45 21.86 24.52
CA LEU A 457 16.59 22.23 23.68
C LEU A 457 16.43 23.67 23.12
N PHE A 458 15.23 24.02 22.62
CA PHE A 458 14.95 25.34 22.08
C PHE A 458 15.03 26.40 23.17
N LYS A 459 14.46 26.12 24.35
CA LYS A 459 14.53 27.04 25.51
C LYS A 459 15.97 27.31 25.91
N ASN A 460 16.78 26.25 26.11
CA ASN A 460 18.16 26.36 26.54
C ASN A 460 19.05 27.11 25.52
N ALA A 461 18.81 26.82 24.20
CA ALA A 461 19.53 27.56 23.15
C ALA A 461 19.10 29.04 23.08
N GLY A 462 17.81 29.30 23.24
CA GLY A 462 17.27 30.69 23.28
C GLY A 462 17.83 31.47 24.44
N GLU A 463 17.90 30.91 25.64
CA GLU A 463 18.49 31.53 26.82
C GLU A 463 19.97 31.87 26.61
N LYS A 464 20.74 30.92 26.00
CA LYS A 464 22.17 31.15 25.71
C LYS A 464 22.42 32.25 24.67
N LEU A 465 21.54 32.35 23.66
CA LEU A 465 21.69 33.28 22.55
C LEU A 465 20.94 34.62 22.77
N GLY A 466 20.15 34.73 23.83
CA GLY A 466 19.35 35.93 24.10
C GLY A 466 18.20 36.15 23.10
N VAL A 467 17.68 35.07 22.47
CA VAL A 467 16.61 35.09 21.47
C VAL A 467 15.50 34.12 21.83
N THR A 468 14.30 34.32 21.30
CA THR A 468 13.22 33.32 21.42
C THR A 468 13.31 32.33 20.27
N ILE A 469 13.30 31.04 20.59
CA ILE A 469 13.29 29.95 19.62
C ILE A 469 12.05 29.09 19.92
N GLU A 470 11.10 29.07 18.98
CA GLU A 470 9.85 28.32 19.11
C GLU A 470 9.73 27.15 18.15
N LYS A 471 10.55 27.14 17.06
CA LYS A 471 10.46 26.15 15.98
C LYS A 471 11.82 25.56 15.63
N ALA A 472 11.80 24.33 15.09
CA ALA A 472 13.01 23.63 14.63
C ALA A 472 13.78 24.42 13.55
N GLU A 473 13.07 25.16 12.68
CA GLU A 473 13.64 26.02 11.64
C GLU A 473 14.43 27.18 12.23
N GLU A 474 13.89 27.82 13.29
CA GLU A 474 14.52 28.91 14.01
C GLU A 474 15.74 28.40 14.79
N TYR A 475 15.60 27.25 15.48
CA TYR A 475 16.71 26.61 16.18
C TYR A 475 17.92 26.43 15.27
N ARG A 476 17.70 25.79 14.10
CA ARG A 476 18.76 25.56 13.12
C ARG A 476 19.33 26.87 12.54
N LYS A 477 18.47 27.87 12.32
CA LYS A 477 18.92 29.18 11.83
C LYS A 477 19.83 29.90 12.83
N GLN A 478 19.51 29.83 14.12
CA GLN A 478 20.22 30.55 15.17
C GLN A 478 21.46 29.82 15.66
N THR A 479 21.43 28.49 15.76
CA THR A 479 22.53 27.69 16.29
C THR A 479 23.48 27.15 15.20
N GLY A 480 23.00 26.99 13.96
CA GLY A 480 23.71 26.27 12.91
C GLY A 480 23.69 24.74 13.08
N GLU A 481 23.14 24.21 14.19
CA GLU A 481 23.09 22.77 14.44
C GLU A 481 22.00 22.08 13.63
N ILE A 482 22.29 20.89 13.12
CA ILE A 482 21.32 20.08 12.40
C ILE A 482 20.42 19.37 13.39
N LEU A 483 19.12 19.57 13.27
CA LEU A 483 18.10 18.83 14.00
C LEU A 483 17.28 18.04 12.97
N PRO A 484 17.38 16.69 12.93
CA PRO A 484 16.71 15.90 11.89
C PRO A 484 15.19 16.04 11.97
N ARG A 485 14.54 16.16 10.82
CA ARG A 485 13.08 16.01 10.78
C ARG A 485 12.69 14.55 10.96
N LEU A 486 11.53 14.33 11.57
CA LEU A 486 10.99 12.99 11.80
C LEU A 486 9.80 12.77 10.87
N LEU A 487 9.90 11.79 9.98
CA LEU A 487 8.80 11.38 9.10
C LEU A 487 8.24 10.04 9.59
N VAL A 488 7.04 10.12 10.14
CA VAL A 488 6.30 8.96 10.65
C VAL A 488 5.34 8.48 9.57
N ILE A 489 5.46 7.24 9.14
CA ILE A 489 4.56 6.62 8.16
C ILE A 489 3.81 5.50 8.87
N ILE A 490 2.48 5.63 8.97
CA ILE A 490 1.61 4.65 9.62
C ILE A 490 0.72 4.02 8.56
N ASP A 491 1.04 2.80 8.15
CA ASP A 491 0.20 2.05 7.21
C ASP A 491 -0.93 1.34 7.95
N GLU A 492 -2.15 1.41 7.38
CA GLU A 492 -3.40 0.91 7.93
C GLU A 492 -3.69 1.45 9.36
N PHE A 493 -3.53 2.78 9.54
CA PHE A 493 -3.65 3.43 10.86
C PHE A 493 -5.02 3.24 11.51
N GLN A 494 -6.10 2.96 10.75
CA GLN A 494 -7.42 2.68 11.30
C GLN A 494 -7.42 1.49 12.26
N VAL A 495 -6.59 0.46 12.01
CA VAL A 495 -6.46 -0.72 12.89
C VAL A 495 -6.06 -0.32 14.32
N LEU A 496 -5.31 0.77 14.46
CA LEU A 496 -4.90 1.30 15.76
C LEU A 496 -6.06 1.89 16.56
N LEU A 497 -7.07 2.44 15.89
CA LEU A 497 -8.15 3.22 16.49
C LEU A 497 -9.51 2.50 16.58
N GLU A 498 -9.76 1.49 15.71
CA GLU A 498 -11.07 0.84 15.55
C GLU A 498 -11.61 0.15 16.83
N SER A 499 -10.74 -0.35 17.69
CA SER A 499 -11.17 -1.17 18.85
C SER A 499 -11.82 -0.38 19.97
N GLY A 500 -11.61 0.94 20.04
CA GLY A 500 -12.17 1.82 21.08
C GLY A 500 -11.70 1.50 22.52
N ASP A 501 -10.72 0.62 22.68
CA ASP A 501 -10.15 0.19 23.97
C ASP A 501 -9.16 1.25 24.54
N LYS A 502 -8.51 0.91 25.65
CA LYS A 502 -7.54 1.81 26.30
C LYS A 502 -6.35 2.14 25.40
N ILE A 503 -5.89 1.17 24.61
CA ILE A 503 -4.77 1.33 23.66
C ILE A 503 -5.18 2.29 22.53
N SER A 504 -6.36 2.10 21.94
CA SER A 504 -6.89 2.99 20.89
C SER A 504 -7.07 4.42 21.39
N ARG A 505 -7.60 4.60 22.62
CA ARG A 505 -7.74 5.93 23.21
C ARG A 505 -6.41 6.62 23.47
N LYS A 506 -5.40 5.86 23.97
CA LYS A 506 -4.04 6.38 24.20
C LYS A 506 -3.38 6.75 22.88
N ALA A 507 -3.52 5.90 21.85
CA ALA A 507 -3.03 6.19 20.50
C ALA A 507 -3.67 7.44 19.91
N GLY A 508 -4.99 7.54 19.96
CA GLY A 508 -5.73 8.73 19.48
C GLY A 508 -5.28 10.01 20.16
N PHE A 509 -5.14 10.00 21.49
CA PHE A 509 -4.63 11.13 22.25
C PHE A 509 -3.22 11.57 21.82
N TYR A 510 -2.29 10.62 21.61
CA TYR A 510 -0.95 10.93 21.16
C TYR A 510 -0.92 11.46 19.73
N LEU A 511 -1.68 10.83 18.81
CA LEU A 511 -1.79 11.30 17.43
C LEU A 511 -2.33 12.72 17.36
N GLU A 512 -3.43 13.02 18.06
CA GLU A 512 -3.99 14.38 18.12
C GLU A 512 -2.97 15.40 18.65
N LYS A 513 -2.23 15.04 19.70
CA LYS A 513 -1.22 15.92 20.27
C LYS A 513 -0.08 16.19 19.28
N ILE A 514 0.41 15.18 18.57
CA ILE A 514 1.47 15.34 17.56
C ILE A 514 0.95 16.18 16.38
N ILE A 515 -0.28 15.98 15.93
CA ILE A 515 -0.89 16.77 14.85
C ILE A 515 -1.01 18.25 15.24
N ARG A 516 -1.36 18.54 16.50
CA ARG A 516 -1.49 19.94 16.96
C ARG A 516 -0.15 20.65 17.17
N GLU A 517 0.84 19.95 17.69
CA GLU A 517 2.07 20.57 18.19
C GLU A 517 3.32 20.16 17.40
N GLY A 518 3.37 18.95 16.83
CA GLY A 518 4.56 18.33 16.25
C GLY A 518 5.23 19.14 15.15
N ARG A 519 4.44 19.96 14.41
CA ARG A 519 4.96 20.85 13.36
C ARG A 519 6.07 21.76 13.85
N LYS A 520 5.95 22.26 15.08
CA LYS A 520 6.96 23.15 15.69
C LYS A 520 8.30 22.45 15.88
N TYR A 521 8.23 21.16 16.14
CA TYR A 521 9.38 20.31 16.45
C TYR A 521 9.93 19.54 15.25
N GLY A 522 9.42 19.81 14.02
CA GLY A 522 9.89 19.16 12.80
C GLY A 522 9.40 17.71 12.67
N MET A 523 8.20 17.40 13.17
CA MET A 523 7.57 16.08 13.06
C MET A 523 6.46 16.11 12.02
N HIS A 524 6.42 15.06 11.20
CA HIS A 524 5.47 14.88 10.12
C HIS A 524 4.90 13.46 10.18
N ILE A 525 3.58 13.31 9.94
CA ILE A 525 2.93 11.99 9.90
C ILE A 525 2.25 11.82 8.54
N VAL A 526 2.41 10.64 7.97
CA VAL A 526 1.68 10.13 6.81
C VAL A 526 0.74 9.03 7.28
N PHE A 527 -0.55 9.31 7.24
CA PHE A 527 -1.62 8.37 7.57
C PHE A 527 -2.04 7.61 6.32
N CYS A 528 -1.90 6.28 6.33
CA CYS A 528 -2.28 5.46 5.19
C CYS A 528 -3.45 4.53 5.54
N THR A 529 -4.41 4.39 4.62
CA THR A 529 -5.59 3.54 4.82
C THR A 529 -6.13 2.98 3.51
N GLN A 530 -6.77 1.83 3.57
CA GLN A 530 -7.56 1.26 2.46
C GLN A 530 -9.04 1.57 2.60
N SER A 531 -9.53 1.83 3.81
CA SER A 531 -10.92 2.17 4.10
C SER A 531 -11.02 3.04 5.35
N TYR A 532 -11.93 4.00 5.33
CA TYR A 532 -12.19 4.93 6.43
C TYR A 532 -13.45 4.58 7.24
N ARG A 533 -13.99 3.36 7.07
CA ARG A 533 -15.22 2.95 7.75
C ARG A 533 -15.00 2.83 9.26
N ASN A 534 -16.00 3.25 10.04
CA ASN A 534 -16.05 3.18 11.51
C ASN A 534 -14.91 3.92 12.22
N LEU A 535 -14.28 4.88 11.58
CA LEU A 535 -13.20 5.66 12.16
C LEU A 535 -13.71 7.06 12.55
N ASP A 536 -13.72 7.35 13.84
CA ASP A 536 -13.96 8.69 14.39
C ASP A 536 -12.60 9.35 14.69
N PHE A 537 -12.00 9.94 13.66
CA PHE A 537 -10.72 10.62 13.75
C PHE A 537 -10.77 11.92 12.95
N ASN A 538 -10.47 13.04 13.63
CA ASN A 538 -10.50 14.34 12.98
C ASN A 538 -9.29 14.53 12.06
N THR A 539 -9.55 14.70 10.77
CA THR A 539 -8.54 14.87 9.72
C THR A 539 -8.40 16.31 9.23
N ASP A 540 -9.06 17.29 9.85
CA ASP A 540 -9.12 18.68 9.35
C ASP A 540 -7.73 19.35 9.30
N LEU A 541 -6.83 18.94 10.17
CA LEU A 541 -5.44 19.46 10.21
C LEU A 541 -4.49 18.73 9.25
N ILE A 542 -4.98 17.70 8.54
CA ILE A 542 -4.21 16.96 7.55
C ILE A 542 -4.53 17.55 6.17
N THR A 543 -3.65 18.40 5.68
CA THR A 543 -3.89 19.20 4.48
C THR A 543 -3.43 18.54 3.19
N LEU A 544 -2.28 17.85 3.19
CA LEU A 544 -1.82 17.10 2.02
C LEU A 544 -2.56 15.75 1.92
N ARG A 545 -3.28 15.55 0.83
CA ARG A 545 -4.12 14.39 0.62
C ARG A 545 -3.82 13.74 -0.72
N ILE A 546 -3.57 12.42 -0.71
CA ILE A 546 -3.29 11.63 -1.91
C ILE A 546 -4.23 10.44 -1.93
N ALA A 547 -4.96 10.27 -3.02
CA ALA A 547 -5.88 9.17 -3.19
C ALA A 547 -5.63 8.44 -4.50
N PHE A 548 -5.40 7.13 -4.42
CA PHE A 548 -5.56 6.17 -5.50
C PHE A 548 -7.02 5.77 -5.62
N ASN A 549 -7.35 4.80 -6.50
CA ASN A 549 -8.74 4.34 -6.59
C ASN A 549 -9.31 3.96 -5.21
N LEU A 550 -10.48 4.51 -4.89
CA LEU A 550 -11.23 4.28 -3.64
C LEU A 550 -12.72 4.10 -3.95
N LYS A 551 -13.53 3.72 -2.97
CA LYS A 551 -14.99 3.86 -3.02
C LYS A 551 -15.36 5.33 -2.79
N GLU A 552 -16.53 5.76 -3.26
CA GLU A 552 -17.02 7.14 -3.12
C GLU A 552 -16.91 7.67 -1.67
N TYR A 553 -17.44 6.91 -0.71
CA TYR A 553 -17.37 7.26 0.71
C TYR A 553 -15.92 7.45 1.20
N ASP A 554 -15.02 6.52 0.85
CA ASP A 554 -13.62 6.59 1.27
C ASP A 554 -12.89 7.73 0.54
N SER A 555 -13.26 8.02 -0.73
CA SER A 555 -12.72 9.16 -1.48
C SER A 555 -13.03 10.49 -0.78
N ILE A 556 -14.28 10.71 -0.38
CA ILE A 556 -14.71 11.90 0.37
C ILE A 556 -13.92 12.03 1.67
N LYS A 557 -13.72 10.94 2.40
CA LYS A 557 -12.99 10.95 3.68
C LYS A 557 -11.49 11.21 3.51
N VAL A 558 -10.88 10.64 2.49
CA VAL A 558 -9.45 10.80 2.23
C VAL A 558 -9.14 12.14 1.58
N LEU A 559 -9.85 12.53 0.51
CA LEU A 559 -9.60 13.79 -0.18
C LEU A 559 -10.19 15.01 0.55
N GLY A 560 -11.28 14.82 1.31
CA GLY A 560 -11.98 15.89 2.02
C GLY A 560 -13.12 16.53 1.20
N GLY A 561 -13.90 17.37 1.83
CA GLY A 561 -15.05 18.03 1.21
C GLY A 561 -16.09 17.03 0.72
N SER A 562 -16.55 17.20 -0.52
CA SER A 562 -17.41 16.26 -1.26
C SER A 562 -16.66 15.63 -2.45
N ASN A 563 -15.37 15.42 -2.34
CA ASN A 563 -14.51 15.01 -3.44
C ASN A 563 -14.55 13.49 -3.66
N GLU A 564 -15.32 13.05 -4.65
CA GLU A 564 -15.50 11.65 -5.04
C GLU A 564 -14.57 11.21 -6.18
N GLU A 565 -13.71 12.11 -6.68
CA GLU A 565 -12.94 11.90 -7.91
C GLU A 565 -12.00 10.67 -7.86
N ALA A 566 -11.53 10.27 -6.67
CA ALA A 566 -10.73 9.06 -6.55
C ALA A 566 -11.51 7.76 -6.87
N ALA A 567 -12.84 7.77 -6.78
CA ALA A 567 -13.65 6.62 -7.19
C ALA A 567 -13.68 6.43 -8.72
N LYS A 568 -13.40 7.48 -9.48
CA LYS A 568 -13.40 7.47 -10.95
C LYS A 568 -12.05 7.04 -11.54
N LEU A 569 -11.00 6.92 -10.73
CA LEU A 569 -9.70 6.43 -11.19
C LEU A 569 -9.79 4.97 -11.62
N THR A 570 -9.26 4.64 -12.79
CA THR A 570 -9.37 3.27 -13.34
C THR A 570 -8.03 2.58 -13.51
N GLN A 571 -6.95 3.34 -13.65
CA GLN A 571 -5.62 2.80 -13.91
C GLN A 571 -4.85 2.55 -12.61
N LYS A 572 -4.01 1.49 -12.61
CA LYS A 572 -3.09 1.24 -11.50
C LYS A 572 -2.00 2.29 -11.46
N GLY A 573 -1.71 2.78 -10.26
CA GLY A 573 -0.71 3.83 -10.05
C GLY A 573 -1.21 5.25 -10.34
N GLU A 574 -2.40 5.41 -10.90
CA GLU A 574 -3.03 6.71 -11.08
C GLU A 574 -3.54 7.23 -9.74
N ALA A 575 -3.23 8.48 -9.41
CA ALA A 575 -3.57 9.10 -8.13
C ALA A 575 -3.99 10.57 -8.28
N ILE A 576 -4.68 11.05 -7.28
CA ILE A 576 -5.03 12.47 -7.11
C ILE A 576 -4.29 12.99 -5.87
N LEU A 577 -3.56 14.10 -6.04
CA LEU A 577 -3.03 14.91 -4.96
C LEU A 577 -3.90 16.15 -4.80
N ASN A 578 -4.31 16.43 -3.56
CA ASN A 578 -5.08 17.63 -3.22
C ASN A 578 -4.58 18.21 -1.88
N ASN A 579 -4.24 19.49 -1.86
CA ASN A 579 -3.82 20.21 -0.66
C ASN A 579 -4.66 21.50 -0.44
N LYS A 580 -5.87 21.52 -0.99
CA LYS A 580 -6.84 22.62 -0.90
C LYS A 580 -8.16 22.14 -0.31
N ASN A 581 -8.10 21.45 0.83
CA ASN A 581 -9.27 21.00 1.61
C ASN A 581 -10.31 20.20 0.78
N GLY A 582 -9.85 19.42 -0.19
CA GLY A 582 -10.71 18.57 -1.02
C GLY A 582 -11.50 19.28 -2.11
N ASN A 583 -11.19 20.54 -2.41
CA ASN A 583 -11.83 21.21 -3.55
C ASN A 583 -11.47 20.48 -4.86
N VAL A 584 -12.48 20.01 -5.57
CA VAL A 584 -12.33 19.20 -6.80
C VAL A 584 -11.52 19.93 -7.89
N ARG A 585 -11.64 21.26 -8.00
CA ARG A 585 -10.92 22.06 -9.01
C ARG A 585 -9.41 22.09 -8.79
N ASP A 586 -8.98 21.86 -7.57
CA ASP A 586 -7.56 21.86 -7.17
C ASP A 586 -6.96 20.43 -7.17
N ASN A 587 -7.65 19.45 -7.73
CA ASN A 587 -7.16 18.10 -7.88
C ASN A 587 -6.01 18.05 -8.89
N ILE A 588 -4.86 17.54 -8.44
CA ILE A 588 -3.71 17.26 -9.29
C ILE A 588 -3.68 15.76 -9.57
N LYS A 589 -4.11 15.37 -10.76
CA LYS A 589 -4.08 13.99 -11.20
C LYS A 589 -2.70 13.64 -11.74
N PHE A 590 -2.10 12.52 -11.31
CA PHE A 590 -0.75 12.12 -11.70
C PHE A 590 -0.60 10.60 -11.71
N GLN A 591 0.43 10.12 -12.39
CA GLN A 591 0.87 8.73 -12.33
C GLN A 591 1.99 8.61 -11.29
N GLY A 592 1.78 7.79 -10.27
CA GLY A 592 2.78 7.49 -9.25
C GLY A 592 3.96 6.71 -9.84
N ALA A 593 5.14 7.03 -9.37
CA ALA A 593 6.36 6.34 -9.78
C ALA A 593 6.46 4.96 -9.10
N TYR A 594 7.20 4.06 -9.71
CA TYR A 594 7.48 2.71 -9.24
C TYR A 594 8.99 2.52 -9.07
N THR A 595 9.37 1.80 -8.03
CA THR A 595 10.73 1.29 -7.85
C THR A 595 10.69 -0.14 -7.30
N ASP A 596 11.58 -0.99 -7.76
CA ASP A 596 11.86 -2.32 -7.23
C ASP A 596 13.26 -2.44 -6.60
N LYS A 597 14.03 -1.34 -6.62
CA LYS A 597 15.43 -1.26 -6.14
C LYS A 597 15.58 -0.90 -4.66
N MET A 598 14.55 -1.12 -3.84
CA MET A 598 14.55 -0.75 -2.41
C MET A 598 15.78 -1.26 -1.65
N LEU A 599 16.13 -2.54 -1.81
CA LEU A 599 17.26 -3.17 -1.12
C LEU A 599 18.62 -2.62 -1.62
N GLU A 600 18.72 -2.25 -2.90
CA GLU A 600 19.91 -1.62 -3.46
C GLU A 600 20.15 -0.26 -2.82
N TYR A 601 19.11 0.57 -2.70
CA TYR A 601 19.19 1.88 -2.04
C TYR A 601 19.49 1.77 -0.55
N VAL A 602 18.90 0.80 0.16
CA VAL A 602 19.22 0.53 1.57
C VAL A 602 20.70 0.13 1.71
N THR A 603 21.19 -0.76 0.86
CA THR A 603 22.60 -1.21 0.85
C THR A 603 23.53 -0.04 0.55
N PHE A 604 23.19 0.79 -0.43
CA PHE A 604 23.94 2.00 -0.75
C PHE A 604 24.03 2.94 0.46
N CYS A 605 22.92 3.29 1.09
CA CYS A 605 22.89 4.17 2.26
C CYS A 605 23.77 3.61 3.41
N ASN A 606 23.75 2.30 3.64
CA ASN A 606 24.60 1.67 4.65
C ASN A 606 26.09 1.79 4.30
N SER A 607 26.45 1.64 3.03
CA SER A 607 27.87 1.75 2.61
C SER A 607 28.45 3.15 2.81
N GLN A 608 27.59 4.18 2.81
CA GLN A 608 28.01 5.57 2.98
C GLN A 608 28.12 6.03 4.46
N LEU A 609 27.72 5.20 5.42
CA LEU A 609 27.73 5.58 6.85
C LEU A 609 29.11 5.90 7.40
N ASN A 610 30.16 5.25 6.91
CA ASN A 610 31.54 5.46 7.38
C ASN A 610 32.03 6.89 7.08
N ASP A 611 31.44 7.57 6.11
CA ASP A 611 31.78 8.94 5.72
C ASP A 611 31.03 10.00 6.55
N LEU A 612 30.05 9.58 7.36
CA LEU A 612 29.26 10.47 8.22
C LEU A 612 29.88 10.60 9.62
N GLN A 613 30.69 11.64 9.82
CA GLN A 613 31.23 11.96 11.14
C GLN A 613 30.10 12.33 12.12
N GLY A 614 30.15 11.73 13.31
CA GLY A 614 29.21 12.04 14.40
C GLY A 614 27.88 11.34 14.32
N TYR A 615 27.69 10.42 13.37
CA TYR A 615 26.47 9.62 13.32
C TYR A 615 26.47 8.57 14.44
N SER A 616 25.55 8.73 15.39
CA SER A 616 25.21 7.72 16.39
C SER A 616 23.70 7.69 16.49
N HIS A 617 23.09 6.57 16.15
CA HIS A 617 21.64 6.48 16.08
C HIS A 617 21.14 5.20 16.74
N GLN A 618 20.27 5.37 17.76
CA GLN A 618 19.59 4.25 18.38
C GLN A 618 18.40 3.84 17.52
N ARG A 619 18.30 2.55 17.20
CA ARG A 619 17.28 1.99 16.32
C ARG A 619 16.43 0.98 17.06
N TYR A 620 15.13 0.98 16.76
CA TYR A 620 14.15 0.09 17.36
C TYR A 620 13.43 -0.68 16.24
N ILE A 621 13.74 -1.96 16.12
CA ILE A 621 13.22 -2.83 15.07
C ILE A 621 12.34 -3.92 15.70
N PHE A 622 11.06 -3.95 15.34
CA PHE A 622 10.06 -4.90 15.82
C PHE A 622 9.44 -5.64 14.64
N ASP A 623 9.94 -6.84 14.36
CA ASP A 623 9.53 -7.65 13.20
C ASP A 623 8.64 -8.84 13.59
N GLY A 624 8.06 -8.84 14.79
CA GLY A 624 7.27 -9.94 15.34
C GLY A 624 8.08 -11.19 15.70
N LYS A 625 9.36 -11.21 15.34
CA LYS A 625 10.36 -12.21 15.74
C LYS A 625 11.47 -11.48 16.49
N VAL A 626 11.11 -10.82 17.58
CA VAL A 626 12.11 -10.21 18.46
C VAL A 626 13.03 -11.33 18.91
N ASP A 627 14.28 -11.28 18.45
CA ASP A 627 15.32 -12.18 18.93
C ASP A 627 15.58 -11.82 20.38
N SER A 628 14.83 -12.46 21.28
CA SER A 628 14.91 -12.24 22.72
C SER A 628 16.14 -12.95 23.28
N ASP A 629 17.31 -12.55 22.77
CA ASP A 629 18.59 -13.09 23.19
C ASP A 629 19.04 -12.45 24.51
N LEU A 630 19.15 -13.25 25.56
CA LEU A 630 19.63 -12.82 26.86
C LEU A 630 21.09 -12.31 26.80
N SER A 631 21.89 -12.78 25.82
CA SER A 631 23.27 -12.35 25.64
C SER A 631 23.40 -10.89 25.20
N ALA A 632 22.32 -10.28 24.68
CA ALA A 632 22.29 -8.86 24.37
C ALA A 632 22.14 -7.98 25.63
N ASN A 633 21.73 -8.56 26.76
CA ASN A 633 21.56 -7.83 28.02
C ASN A 633 22.90 -7.61 28.77
N GLN A 634 23.48 -6.44 28.57
CA GLN A 634 24.79 -6.09 29.17
C GLN A 634 24.73 -6.02 30.69
N GLU A 635 23.60 -5.62 31.29
CA GLU A 635 23.44 -5.59 32.74
C GLU A 635 23.43 -7.00 33.33
N PHE A 636 22.74 -7.95 32.66
CA PHE A 636 22.77 -9.35 33.05
C PHE A 636 24.19 -9.92 32.94
N ILE A 637 24.93 -9.62 31.87
CA ILE A 637 26.34 -10.04 31.71
C ILE A 637 27.23 -9.46 32.80
N ALA A 638 26.99 -8.20 33.18
CA ALA A 638 27.72 -7.57 34.32
C ALA A 638 27.43 -8.27 35.64
N VAL A 639 26.16 -8.69 35.90
CA VAL A 639 25.83 -9.49 37.11
C VAL A 639 26.58 -10.82 37.14
N LEU A 640 26.71 -11.52 36.01
CA LEU A 640 27.45 -12.78 35.91
C LEU A 640 28.96 -12.59 36.11
N SER A 641 29.47 -11.48 35.59
CA SER A 641 30.92 -11.17 35.62
C SER A 641 31.37 -10.62 36.98
N SER A 642 30.44 -10.09 37.77
CA SER A 642 30.74 -9.54 39.06
C SER A 642 31.22 -10.67 40.01
N LYS A 643 32.52 -10.74 40.25
CA LYS A 643 33.13 -11.58 41.28
C LYS A 643 32.82 -11.04 42.71
N THR A 644 31.59 -10.55 42.90
CA THR A 644 31.15 -10.12 44.22
C THR A 644 30.80 -11.36 45.03
N LYS A 645 31.82 -12.02 45.53
CA LYS A 645 31.74 -12.63 46.85
C LYS A 645 31.49 -11.47 47.79
N SER A 646 30.25 -11.04 47.81
CA SER A 646 29.82 -9.99 48.74
C SER A 646 30.03 -10.51 50.15
N LYS A 647 31.06 -10.04 50.77
CA LYS A 647 31.23 -10.12 52.22
C LYS A 647 30.27 -9.18 52.94
N SER A 648 29.27 -8.64 52.22
CA SER A 648 28.19 -7.84 52.76
C SER A 648 27.25 -8.75 53.55
N LYS A 649 27.12 -8.50 54.82
CA LYS A 649 26.26 -9.24 55.76
C LYS A 649 24.76 -8.99 55.57
N SER A 650 24.33 -8.20 54.61
CA SER A 650 22.93 -7.90 54.34
C SER A 650 22.45 -8.50 53.02
N LEU A 651 21.23 -9.08 53.03
CA LEU A 651 20.54 -9.52 51.83
C LEU A 651 20.16 -8.29 50.99
N GLN A 652 20.78 -8.14 49.83
CA GLN A 652 20.48 -7.05 48.91
C GLN A 652 19.31 -7.44 47.98
N SER A 653 18.62 -6.43 47.45
CA SER A 653 17.64 -6.61 46.40
C SER A 653 18.27 -7.25 45.14
N ALA A 654 17.61 -8.27 44.57
CA ALA A 654 18.09 -8.96 43.39
C ALA A 654 17.20 -8.58 42.18
N LYS A 655 17.85 -8.16 41.08
CA LYS A 655 17.20 -7.92 39.78
C LYS A 655 17.12 -9.22 38.98
N ILE A 656 15.92 -9.55 38.50
CA ILE A 656 15.65 -10.76 37.71
C ILE A 656 15.13 -10.38 36.34
N TYR A 657 15.97 -10.54 35.33
CA TYR A 657 15.64 -10.24 33.93
C TYR A 657 14.84 -11.40 33.33
N VAL A 658 13.73 -11.10 32.65
CA VAL A 658 12.80 -12.11 32.13
C VAL A 658 12.55 -12.03 30.62
N GLY A 659 12.85 -10.90 29.99
CA GLY A 659 12.60 -10.74 28.59
C GLY A 659 12.96 -9.36 28.04
N VAL A 660 12.51 -9.11 26.81
CA VAL A 660 12.70 -7.88 26.07
C VAL A 660 11.38 -7.10 26.02
N PRO A 661 11.36 -5.77 26.24
CA PRO A 661 10.13 -5.01 26.23
C PRO A 661 9.46 -5.04 24.84
N SER A 662 8.14 -5.13 24.80
CA SER A 662 7.31 -4.93 23.62
C SER A 662 6.99 -3.44 23.42
N PHE A 663 7.94 -2.55 23.76
CA PHE A 663 7.83 -1.09 23.64
C PHE A 663 9.23 -0.47 23.70
N ILE A 664 9.33 0.81 23.32
CA ILE A 664 10.61 1.52 23.33
C ILE A 664 11.09 1.72 24.77
N ARG A 665 12.06 0.94 25.18
CA ARG A 665 12.77 1.03 26.46
C ARG A 665 14.21 0.57 26.25
N SER A 666 15.16 1.27 26.88
CA SER A 666 16.57 0.91 26.80
C SER A 666 16.94 -0.31 27.64
N GLU A 667 16.19 -0.55 28.71
CA GLU A 667 16.41 -1.64 29.65
C GLU A 667 15.57 -2.86 29.28
N HIS A 668 16.14 -4.05 29.50
CA HIS A 668 15.38 -5.29 29.41
C HIS A 668 14.35 -5.38 30.55
N ILE A 669 13.28 -6.13 30.37
CA ILE A 669 12.25 -6.31 31.39
C ILE A 669 12.78 -7.15 32.55
N TYR A 670 12.62 -6.64 33.76
CA TYR A 670 12.99 -7.29 34.98
C TYR A 670 11.94 -7.05 36.09
N PHE A 671 12.01 -7.86 37.15
CA PHE A 671 11.43 -7.61 38.43
C PHE A 671 12.48 -7.69 39.56
N LYS A 672 12.11 -7.21 40.74
CA LYS A 672 13.00 -7.24 41.90
C LYS A 672 12.48 -8.19 42.96
N ILE A 673 13.33 -8.98 43.56
CA ILE A 673 13.06 -9.68 44.82
C ILE A 673 13.82 -8.92 45.93
N LYS A 674 13.01 -8.33 46.81
CA LYS A 674 13.44 -7.47 47.92
C LYS A 674 13.09 -8.17 49.23
N ASN A 675 13.70 -7.77 50.40
CA ASN A 675 13.26 -8.19 51.71
C ASN A 675 12.17 -7.24 52.23
N ASN A 676 11.04 -7.22 51.50
CA ASN A 676 9.88 -6.42 51.83
C ASN A 676 8.64 -7.33 51.82
N PRO A 677 7.51 -6.94 52.45
CA PRO A 677 6.25 -7.67 52.35
C PRO A 677 5.88 -7.94 50.86
N CYS A 678 5.22 -9.06 50.64
CA CYS A 678 4.66 -9.42 49.30
C CYS A 678 5.67 -9.64 48.17
N SER A 679 7.01 -9.57 48.44
CA SER A 679 8.06 -9.72 47.43
C SER A 679 8.23 -11.17 46.97
N ASN A 680 7.14 -11.69 46.36
CA ASN A 680 7.01 -13.04 45.78
C ASN A 680 6.73 -12.93 44.28
N LEU A 681 6.75 -14.07 43.56
CA LEU A 681 6.47 -14.15 42.13
C LEU A 681 5.32 -15.11 41.84
N LEU A 682 4.36 -14.67 41.01
CA LEU A 682 3.28 -15.49 40.48
C LEU A 682 3.32 -15.47 38.94
N ILE A 683 3.37 -16.66 38.33
CA ILE A 683 3.29 -16.87 36.89
C ILE A 683 2.01 -17.64 36.58
N VAL A 684 1.15 -17.12 35.69
CA VAL A 684 -0.11 -17.77 35.33
C VAL A 684 -0.34 -17.76 33.81
N GLY A 685 -0.64 -18.93 33.24
CA GLY A 685 -1.06 -19.13 31.85
C GLY A 685 -0.47 -20.34 31.18
N ASN A 686 -0.88 -20.61 29.92
CA ASN A 686 -0.68 -21.88 29.23
C ASN A 686 0.55 -21.92 28.30
N ASP A 687 1.46 -20.98 28.40
CA ASP A 687 2.78 -21.10 27.75
C ASP A 687 3.79 -21.72 28.70
N MET A 688 3.75 -23.06 28.76
CA MET A 688 4.51 -23.84 29.71
C MET A 688 6.01 -23.73 29.54
N ASN A 689 6.49 -23.61 28.30
CA ASN A 689 7.91 -23.51 28.00
C ASN A 689 8.48 -22.16 28.50
N SER A 690 7.79 -21.06 28.20
CA SER A 690 8.17 -19.74 28.73
C SER A 690 8.07 -19.67 30.27
N ALA A 691 7.05 -20.30 30.87
CA ALA A 691 6.89 -20.36 32.33
C ALA A 691 8.05 -21.09 33.00
N LEU A 692 8.36 -22.33 32.56
CA LEU A 692 9.41 -23.15 33.14
C LEU A 692 10.81 -22.54 32.97
N SER A 693 11.11 -22.04 31.77
CA SER A 693 12.40 -21.36 31.54
C SER A 693 12.54 -20.09 32.40
N THR A 694 11.45 -19.31 32.54
CA THR A 694 11.46 -18.09 33.39
C THR A 694 11.62 -18.45 34.87
N LEU A 695 10.93 -19.48 35.36
CA LEU A 695 11.07 -19.93 36.74
C LEU A 695 12.51 -20.38 37.04
N MET A 696 13.12 -21.15 36.14
CA MET A 696 14.53 -21.60 36.33
C MET A 696 15.55 -20.48 36.13
N LEU A 697 15.30 -19.55 35.19
CA LEU A 697 16.10 -18.36 35.00
C LEU A 697 16.07 -17.46 36.26
N ALA A 698 14.90 -17.34 36.90
CA ALA A 698 14.76 -16.62 38.17
C ALA A 698 15.56 -17.28 39.29
N ASN A 699 15.46 -18.62 39.46
CA ASN A 699 16.26 -19.35 40.46
C ASN A 699 17.76 -19.19 40.21
N PHE A 700 18.20 -19.28 38.94
CA PHE A 700 19.61 -19.09 38.56
C PHE A 700 20.12 -17.70 38.96
N GLN A 701 19.37 -16.65 38.58
CA GLN A 701 19.77 -15.27 38.87
C GLN A 701 19.75 -14.96 40.34
N LEU A 702 18.77 -15.49 41.10
CA LEU A 702 18.69 -15.36 42.55
C LEU A 702 19.88 -16.07 43.24
N ALA A 703 20.21 -17.29 42.81
CA ALA A 703 21.37 -18.03 43.35
C ALA A 703 22.69 -17.28 43.15
N LYS A 704 22.86 -16.61 41.99
CA LYS A 704 24.08 -15.82 41.72
C LYS A 704 24.17 -14.51 42.51
N GLN A 705 23.03 -13.91 42.87
CA GLN A 705 22.95 -12.63 43.59
C GLN A 705 22.72 -12.81 45.09
N SER A 706 22.64 -14.04 45.61
CA SER A 706 22.40 -14.33 47.01
C SER A 706 23.65 -14.87 47.69
N PRO A 707 23.78 -14.77 49.05
CA PRO A 707 24.85 -15.34 49.84
C PRO A 707 25.02 -16.86 49.64
N GLU A 708 26.20 -17.41 49.84
CA GLU A 708 26.52 -18.83 49.60
C GLU A 708 25.68 -19.81 50.47
N ASN A 709 25.23 -19.37 51.65
CA ASN A 709 24.35 -20.16 52.54
C ASN A 709 22.86 -20.07 52.18
N SER A 710 22.50 -19.48 51.07
CA SER A 710 21.11 -19.44 50.58
C SER A 710 20.67 -20.78 50.01
N GLN A 711 19.42 -21.11 50.18
CA GLN A 711 18.82 -22.39 49.79
C GLN A 711 17.66 -22.17 48.85
N PHE A 712 17.63 -22.93 47.76
CA PHE A 712 16.62 -22.84 46.69
C PHE A 712 16.00 -24.22 46.51
N TYR A 713 14.67 -24.29 46.69
CA TYR A 713 13.91 -25.53 46.58
C TYR A 713 12.95 -25.43 45.38
N VAL A 714 12.96 -26.43 44.52
CA VAL A 714 12.07 -26.51 43.36
C VAL A 714 11.23 -27.77 43.47
N VAL A 715 9.89 -27.60 43.53
CA VAL A 715 8.93 -28.70 43.61
C VAL A 715 8.06 -28.67 42.35
N ASP A 716 7.96 -29.81 41.66
CA ASP A 716 7.20 -29.95 40.45
C ASP A 716 5.99 -30.90 40.64
N PHE A 717 4.80 -30.38 40.32
CA PHE A 717 3.57 -31.17 40.37
C PHE A 717 3.13 -31.68 39.00
N LEU A 718 4.00 -31.64 37.99
CA LEU A 718 3.72 -32.16 36.65
C LEU A 718 3.52 -33.68 36.70
N GLY A 719 2.69 -34.20 35.79
CA GLY A 719 2.47 -35.65 35.65
C GLY A 719 3.74 -36.32 35.09
N ALA A 720 4.01 -37.55 35.52
CA ALA A 720 5.18 -38.32 35.08
C ALA A 720 5.16 -38.60 33.54
N ASP A 721 3.98 -38.58 32.95
CA ASP A 721 3.75 -38.89 31.54
C ASP A 721 3.92 -37.67 30.61
N ASP A 722 4.12 -36.48 31.19
CA ASP A 722 4.35 -35.27 30.38
C ASP A 722 5.81 -35.23 29.86
N GLU A 723 5.99 -34.93 28.59
CA GLU A 723 7.29 -34.86 27.94
C GLU A 723 8.31 -33.93 28.61
N ARG A 724 7.82 -32.97 29.44
CA ARG A 724 8.62 -32.01 30.20
C ARG A 724 8.97 -32.48 31.60
N ALA A 725 8.47 -33.66 32.06
CA ALA A 725 8.66 -34.11 33.42
C ALA A 725 10.14 -34.27 33.89
N GLY A 726 11.07 -34.49 32.96
CA GLY A 726 12.50 -34.54 33.21
C GLY A 726 13.23 -33.19 33.22
N TYR A 727 12.60 -32.12 32.79
CA TYR A 727 13.28 -30.82 32.58
C TYR A 727 13.75 -30.16 33.87
N LEU A 728 12.89 -29.98 34.86
CA LEU A 728 13.24 -29.32 36.12
C LEU A 728 14.32 -30.10 36.92
N PRO A 729 14.22 -31.44 37.08
CA PRO A 729 15.31 -32.21 37.70
C PRO A 729 16.67 -32.05 37.01
N GLU A 730 16.66 -32.08 35.67
CA GLU A 730 17.86 -31.93 34.84
C GLU A 730 18.52 -30.56 35.06
N VAL A 731 17.71 -29.48 34.95
CA VAL A 731 18.22 -28.11 35.13
C VAL A 731 18.74 -27.89 36.56
N CYS A 732 18.01 -28.31 37.59
CA CYS A 732 18.42 -28.21 38.98
C CYS A 732 19.75 -28.92 39.21
N GLY A 733 20.02 -30.07 38.60
CA GLY A 733 21.28 -30.82 38.71
C GLY A 733 22.51 -30.07 38.19
N HIS A 734 22.33 -28.99 37.41
CA HIS A 734 23.42 -28.12 36.94
C HIS A 734 23.59 -26.84 37.78
N LEU A 735 22.67 -26.55 38.72
CA LEU A 735 22.72 -25.36 39.55
C LEU A 735 23.30 -25.67 40.96
N ASP A 736 24.22 -24.81 41.44
CA ASP A 736 24.67 -24.87 42.81
C ASP A 736 23.58 -24.31 43.72
N ASN A 737 23.39 -24.90 44.91
CA ASN A 737 22.44 -24.49 45.93
C ASN A 737 20.96 -24.57 45.53
N VAL A 738 20.63 -25.23 44.43
CA VAL A 738 19.23 -25.46 44.00
C VAL A 738 18.91 -26.96 44.13
N THR A 739 17.98 -27.28 44.97
CA THR A 739 17.56 -28.66 45.23
C THR A 739 16.21 -28.96 44.60
N TYR A 740 16.18 -29.99 43.77
CA TYR A 740 14.90 -30.52 43.27
C TYR A 740 14.27 -31.47 44.32
N CYS A 741 13.05 -31.16 44.75
CA CYS A 741 12.29 -31.95 45.70
C CYS A 741 11.13 -32.66 45.04
N LYS A 742 10.88 -33.92 45.41
CA LYS A 742 9.75 -34.67 44.88
C LYS A 742 8.41 -34.14 45.45
N LYS A 743 7.33 -34.16 44.69
CA LYS A 743 6.01 -33.67 45.15
C LYS A 743 5.55 -34.27 46.48
N ARG A 744 5.85 -35.54 46.79
CA ARG A 744 5.54 -36.20 48.05
C ARG A 744 6.27 -35.63 49.29
N GLU A 745 7.35 -34.89 49.05
CA GLU A 745 8.20 -34.29 50.10
C GLU A 745 7.71 -32.88 50.47
N ILE A 746 6.66 -32.37 49.83
CA ILE A 746 6.16 -30.98 50.01
C ILE A 746 5.76 -30.67 51.46
N ALA A 747 5.18 -31.62 52.16
CA ALA A 747 4.74 -31.42 53.57
C ALA A 747 5.94 -31.22 54.48
N GLU A 748 6.93 -32.11 54.39
CA GLU A 748 8.14 -32.05 55.19
C GLU A 748 8.97 -30.77 54.86
N LEU A 749 9.02 -30.40 53.61
CA LEU A 749 9.70 -29.18 53.13
C LEU A 749 9.05 -27.91 53.69
N VAL A 750 7.70 -27.82 53.57
CA VAL A 750 6.96 -26.66 54.12
C VAL A 750 7.12 -26.57 55.61
N ASP A 751 7.12 -27.72 56.31
CA ASP A 751 7.35 -27.77 57.78
C ASP A 751 8.75 -27.25 58.15
N ALA A 752 9.78 -27.67 57.42
CA ALA A 752 11.14 -27.20 57.67
C ALA A 752 11.31 -25.69 57.42
N ILE A 753 10.70 -25.17 56.33
CA ILE A 753 10.72 -23.73 56.01
C ILE A 753 9.92 -22.95 57.07
N GLU A 754 8.77 -23.45 57.53
CA GLU A 754 8.01 -22.79 58.58
C GLU A 754 8.77 -22.72 59.89
N GLN A 755 9.50 -23.79 60.30
CA GLN A 755 10.35 -23.77 61.47
C GLN A 755 11.44 -22.71 61.38
N GLU A 756 12.11 -22.63 60.21
CA GLU A 756 13.14 -21.56 60.00
C GLU A 756 12.48 -20.17 60.06
N LEU A 757 11.29 -20.01 59.45
CA LEU A 757 10.54 -18.75 59.50
C LEU A 757 10.24 -18.36 60.95
N ASN A 758 9.75 -19.31 61.80
CA ASN A 758 9.47 -19.04 63.19
C ASN A 758 10.75 -18.61 63.95
N THR A 759 11.88 -19.27 63.67
CA THR A 759 13.21 -18.89 64.22
C THR A 759 13.58 -17.46 63.82
N ARG A 760 13.38 -17.06 62.54
CA ARG A 760 13.67 -15.69 62.07
C ARG A 760 12.71 -14.66 62.70
N ILE A 761 11.45 -15.00 62.95
CA ILE A 761 10.51 -14.15 63.64
C ILE A 761 10.90 -13.97 65.13
N GLU A 762 11.35 -15.02 65.79
CA GLU A 762 11.83 -14.92 67.18
C GLU A 762 13.11 -14.07 67.28
N ASN A 763 14.03 -14.26 66.36
CA ASN A 763 15.25 -13.42 66.28
C ASN A 763 14.87 -11.95 66.12
N ASP A 764 13.96 -11.62 65.21
CA ASP A 764 13.54 -10.26 64.96
C ASP A 764 12.88 -9.63 66.20
N LYS A 765 11.97 -10.36 66.87
CA LYS A 765 11.37 -9.97 68.15
C LYS A 765 12.41 -9.71 69.26
N ASN A 766 13.50 -10.49 69.27
CA ASN A 766 14.60 -10.36 70.24
C ASN A 766 15.70 -9.38 69.81
N ASN A 767 15.51 -8.62 68.69
CA ASN A 767 16.49 -7.72 68.06
C ASN A 767 17.80 -8.44 67.70
N ILE A 768 17.73 -9.73 67.38
CA ILE A 768 18.83 -10.54 66.87
C ILE A 768 18.85 -10.40 65.34
N SER A 769 19.98 -9.98 64.78
CA SER A 769 20.10 -9.80 63.31
C SER A 769 19.93 -11.13 62.57
N ASN A 770 19.04 -11.15 61.57
CA ASN A 770 18.94 -12.25 60.60
C ASN A 770 19.89 -12.04 59.38
N ALA A 771 20.80 -11.04 59.42
CA ALA A 771 21.67 -10.69 58.30
C ALA A 771 22.62 -11.80 57.83
N ASP A 772 23.00 -12.71 58.75
CA ASP A 772 23.87 -13.86 58.42
C ASP A 772 23.04 -15.07 57.89
N LYS A 773 21.69 -14.98 57.91
CA LYS A 773 20.81 -16.01 57.39
C LYS A 773 20.70 -15.87 55.87
N GLY A 774 21.00 -16.91 55.10
CA GLY A 774 20.84 -16.90 53.62
C GLY A 774 19.39 -16.74 53.17
N ARG A 775 19.20 -16.43 51.93
CA ARG A 775 17.87 -16.41 51.32
C ARG A 775 17.30 -17.84 51.18
N ILE A 776 16.02 -18.01 51.43
CA ILE A 776 15.29 -19.26 51.17
C ILE A 776 14.29 -18.96 50.06
N VAL A 777 14.30 -19.75 48.98
CA VAL A 777 13.34 -19.61 47.88
C VAL A 777 12.65 -20.94 47.65
N LEU A 778 11.33 -20.93 47.72
CA LEU A 778 10.49 -22.08 47.38
C LEU A 778 9.78 -21.85 46.06
N SER A 779 10.17 -22.60 45.03
CA SER A 779 9.58 -22.57 43.72
C SER A 779 8.60 -23.72 43.49
N LEU A 780 7.34 -23.43 43.25
CA LEU A 780 6.25 -24.39 43.05
C LEU A 780 5.79 -24.35 41.59
N SER A 781 6.07 -25.42 40.85
CA SER A 781 5.70 -25.55 39.44
C SER A 781 4.44 -26.42 39.29
N TYR A 782 3.51 -26.03 38.42
CA TYR A 782 2.22 -26.68 38.17
C TYR A 782 1.38 -26.85 39.42
N ILE A 783 1.33 -25.82 40.26
CA ILE A 783 0.71 -25.90 41.60
C ILE A 783 -0.76 -26.35 41.56
N GLN A 784 -1.50 -26.07 40.49
CA GLN A 784 -2.90 -26.53 40.31
C GLN A 784 -3.04 -28.06 40.36
N ASN A 785 -1.96 -28.82 40.17
CA ASN A 785 -1.95 -30.29 40.22
C ASN A 785 -1.62 -30.83 41.65
N ALA A 786 -1.27 -29.94 42.57
CA ALA A 786 -0.90 -30.30 43.97
C ALA A 786 -2.15 -30.69 44.79
N LYS A 787 -2.52 -31.97 44.78
CA LYS A 787 -3.70 -32.46 45.50
C LYS A 787 -3.63 -32.17 46.99
N GLU A 788 -2.43 -32.27 47.56
CA GLU A 788 -2.14 -32.05 48.96
C GLU A 788 -2.36 -30.60 49.42
N LEU A 789 -2.32 -29.64 48.45
CA LEU A 789 -2.51 -28.23 48.74
C LEU A 789 -3.94 -27.75 48.48
N LYS A 790 -4.80 -28.54 47.80
CA LYS A 790 -6.18 -28.16 47.51
C LYS A 790 -7.06 -28.14 48.76
N LYS A 791 -8.10 -27.31 48.73
CA LYS A 791 -9.14 -27.27 49.79
C LYS A 791 -9.97 -28.54 49.72
N ASP A 792 -10.33 -29.05 50.87
CA ASP A 792 -11.34 -30.09 51.04
C ASP A 792 -12.68 -29.42 51.43
N GLY A 793 -13.51 -29.19 50.44
CA GLY A 793 -14.71 -28.36 50.55
C GLY A 793 -14.36 -26.90 50.90
N TYR A 794 -14.76 -26.43 52.08
CA TYR A 794 -14.43 -25.07 52.58
C TYR A 794 -13.19 -25.06 53.49
N LYS A 795 -12.58 -26.21 53.80
CA LYS A 795 -11.46 -26.31 54.72
C LYS A 795 -10.13 -26.27 53.97
N THR A 796 -9.27 -25.33 54.33
CA THR A 796 -7.90 -25.22 53.81
C THR A 796 -7.06 -26.40 54.27
N SER A 797 -6.20 -26.95 53.42
CA SER A 797 -5.26 -28.00 53.81
C SER A 797 -4.26 -27.49 54.88
N PRO A 798 -3.90 -28.28 55.88
CA PRO A 798 -2.92 -27.87 56.91
C PRO A 798 -1.57 -27.45 56.31
N ILE A 799 -1.15 -28.06 55.20
CA ILE A 799 0.09 -27.68 54.48
C ILE A 799 -0.09 -26.29 53.87
N THR A 800 -1.27 -26.02 53.29
CA THR A 800 -1.59 -24.73 52.69
C THR A 800 -1.69 -23.62 53.72
N GLU A 801 -2.20 -23.89 54.94
CA GLU A 801 -2.20 -22.90 56.02
C GLU A 801 -0.77 -22.45 56.38
N LYS A 802 0.18 -23.39 56.49
CA LYS A 802 1.60 -23.09 56.72
C LYS A 802 2.22 -22.34 55.52
N LEU A 803 1.92 -22.77 54.29
CA LEU A 803 2.39 -22.11 53.08
C LEU A 803 1.89 -20.67 52.98
N VAL A 804 0.63 -20.41 53.33
CA VAL A 804 0.04 -19.06 53.41
C VAL A 804 0.72 -18.21 54.47
N LYS A 805 1.10 -18.78 55.62
CA LYS A 805 1.85 -18.09 56.65
C LYS A 805 3.24 -17.68 56.11
N ILE A 806 3.96 -18.61 55.42
CA ILE A 806 5.24 -18.31 54.79
C ILE A 806 5.08 -17.22 53.75
N LEU A 807 4.02 -17.31 52.89
CA LEU A 807 3.74 -16.32 51.84
C LEU A 807 3.54 -14.90 52.41
N LYS A 808 2.81 -14.77 53.54
CA LYS A 808 2.49 -13.48 54.17
C LYS A 808 3.64 -12.85 54.94
N THR A 809 4.46 -13.65 55.60
CA THR A 809 5.44 -13.14 56.56
C THR A 809 6.87 -13.51 56.24
N GLY A 810 7.11 -14.32 55.22
CA GLY A 810 8.43 -14.82 54.88
C GLY A 810 9.31 -13.82 54.13
N ALA A 811 8.71 -13.03 53.21
CA ALA A 811 9.46 -12.16 52.29
C ALA A 811 10.30 -11.10 52.99
N ASP A 812 9.78 -10.51 54.11
CA ASP A 812 10.49 -9.54 54.93
C ASP A 812 11.76 -10.15 55.58
N LEU A 813 11.69 -11.43 55.82
CA LEU A 813 12.74 -12.19 56.50
C LEU A 813 13.61 -12.99 55.53
N GLY A 814 13.53 -12.70 54.23
CA GLY A 814 14.33 -13.32 53.18
C GLY A 814 13.89 -14.73 52.77
N ILE A 815 12.59 -15.09 53.03
CA ILE A 815 11.97 -16.34 52.58
C ILE A 815 10.91 -16.00 51.51
N HIS A 816 11.17 -16.40 50.26
CA HIS A 816 10.33 -16.03 49.14
C HIS A 816 9.68 -17.24 48.46
N ILE A 817 8.47 -17.04 47.89
CA ILE A 817 7.74 -18.07 47.14
C ILE A 817 7.61 -17.64 45.69
N LEU A 818 7.97 -18.54 44.76
CA LEU A 818 7.79 -18.39 43.34
C LEU A 818 6.79 -19.48 42.88
N VAL A 819 5.67 -19.07 42.26
CA VAL A 819 4.58 -19.98 41.88
C VAL A 819 4.35 -19.92 40.39
N TYR A 820 4.21 -21.10 39.78
CA TYR A 820 3.67 -21.22 38.43
C TYR A 820 2.38 -22.04 38.43
N SER A 821 1.33 -21.48 37.85
CA SER A 821 0.08 -22.15 37.57
C SER A 821 -0.27 -22.06 36.10
N TYR A 822 -0.58 -23.18 35.49
CA TYR A 822 -0.99 -23.28 34.10
C TYR A 822 -2.37 -22.62 33.83
N ASN A 823 -3.23 -22.46 34.82
CA ASN A 823 -4.49 -21.73 34.74
C ASN A 823 -4.91 -21.08 36.04
N TYR A 824 -5.70 -20.02 35.93
CA TYR A 824 -6.22 -19.29 37.08
C TYR A 824 -7.20 -20.10 37.96
N LYS A 825 -8.09 -20.89 37.32
CA LYS A 825 -9.11 -21.68 38.05
C LYS A 825 -8.47 -22.69 39.00
N GLY A 826 -7.42 -23.39 38.56
CA GLY A 826 -6.70 -24.32 39.40
C GLY A 826 -5.90 -23.64 40.54
N LEU A 827 -5.42 -22.44 40.30
CA LEU A 827 -4.75 -21.62 41.30
C LEU A 827 -5.73 -21.21 42.41
N GLU A 828 -6.96 -20.81 42.06
CA GLU A 828 -8.02 -20.37 43.00
C GLU A 828 -8.47 -21.48 43.94
N GLU A 829 -8.31 -22.75 43.55
CA GLU A 829 -8.55 -23.92 44.45
C GLU A 829 -7.57 -24.01 45.64
N ILE A 830 -6.41 -23.29 45.53
CA ILE A 830 -5.34 -23.30 46.56
C ILE A 830 -5.26 -21.95 47.26
N PHE A 831 -5.11 -20.86 46.46
CA PHE A 831 -5.02 -19.50 46.96
C PHE A 831 -6.27 -18.70 46.67
N ASP A 832 -6.88 -18.14 47.74
CA ASP A 832 -8.01 -17.23 47.57
C ASP A 832 -7.60 -15.96 46.85
N ARG A 833 -8.55 -15.30 46.19
CA ARG A 833 -8.31 -14.04 45.46
C ARG A 833 -7.61 -12.97 46.33
N MET A 834 -7.90 -12.95 47.63
CA MET A 834 -7.28 -12.01 48.57
C MET A 834 -5.75 -12.28 48.71
N LEU A 835 -5.33 -13.54 48.60
CA LEU A 835 -3.93 -13.94 48.72
C LEU A 835 -3.10 -13.55 47.46
N LEU A 836 -3.73 -13.21 46.33
CA LEU A 836 -3.04 -12.74 45.16
C LEU A 836 -2.32 -11.37 45.39
N GLY A 837 -2.72 -10.65 46.45
CA GLY A 837 -2.05 -9.44 46.90
C GLY A 837 -0.67 -9.70 47.50
N GLU A 838 -0.40 -10.92 47.98
CA GLU A 838 0.91 -11.32 48.54
C GLU A 838 2.00 -11.57 47.49
N PHE A 839 1.65 -11.40 46.18
CA PHE A 839 2.59 -11.46 45.08
C PHE A 839 2.75 -10.07 44.47
N GLU A 840 3.84 -9.37 44.80
CA GLU A 840 4.23 -8.08 44.26
C GLU A 840 4.51 -8.22 42.73
N ASN A 841 5.13 -9.33 42.30
CA ASN A 841 5.49 -9.59 40.94
C ASN A 841 4.56 -10.63 40.33
N LYS A 842 3.85 -10.28 39.28
CA LYS A 842 2.91 -11.15 38.56
C LYS A 842 3.23 -11.17 37.07
N ILE A 843 3.40 -12.36 36.51
CA ILE A 843 3.60 -12.58 35.09
C ILE A 843 2.42 -13.36 34.52
N VAL A 844 1.79 -12.83 33.49
CA VAL A 844 0.67 -13.47 32.79
C VAL A 844 1.11 -13.89 31.40
N LEU A 845 0.83 -15.12 31.06
CA LEU A 845 1.12 -15.76 29.78
C LEU A 845 -0.15 -15.89 28.93
N ALA A 846 0.02 -16.31 27.68
CA ALA A 846 -1.10 -16.58 26.80
C ALA A 846 -2.04 -17.66 27.37
N GLU A 847 -3.33 -17.50 27.16
CA GLU A 847 -4.39 -18.42 27.61
C GLU A 847 -4.43 -18.66 29.14
N GLY A 848 -5.24 -19.60 29.61
CA GLY A 848 -5.29 -20.01 31.04
C GLY A 848 -5.98 -19.04 32.00
N GLY A 849 -6.56 -17.93 31.53
CA GLY A 849 -7.31 -16.99 32.36
C GLY A 849 -6.45 -16.14 33.31
N GLY A 850 -5.16 -16.06 33.06
CA GLY A 850 -4.17 -15.33 33.89
C GLY A 850 -4.48 -13.85 34.10
N MET A 851 -5.24 -13.23 33.21
CA MET A 851 -5.66 -11.82 33.33
C MET A 851 -6.38 -11.51 34.64
N ALA A 852 -7.03 -12.51 35.25
CA ALA A 852 -7.75 -12.35 36.53
C ALA A 852 -6.82 -12.03 37.73
N VAL A 853 -5.50 -12.27 37.62
CA VAL A 853 -4.54 -11.99 38.69
C VAL A 853 -4.00 -10.55 38.63
N LEU A 854 -4.20 -9.86 37.52
CA LEU A 854 -3.75 -8.47 37.36
C LEU A 854 -4.79 -7.48 37.84
N SER A 855 -4.34 -6.34 38.32
CA SER A 855 -5.19 -5.21 38.63
C SER A 855 -5.34 -4.33 37.42
N GLU A 856 -6.54 -4.07 36.93
CA GLU A 856 -6.86 -3.08 35.90
C GLU A 856 -6.08 -3.20 34.57
N THR A 857 -6.31 -4.25 33.80
CA THR A 857 -5.77 -4.29 32.44
C THR A 857 -6.82 -4.68 31.41
N THR A 858 -6.74 -4.08 30.23
CA THR A 858 -7.49 -4.45 29.01
C THR A 858 -6.61 -5.18 27.99
N ALA A 859 -5.29 -5.25 28.26
CA ALA A 859 -4.36 -5.95 27.37
C ALA A 859 -4.53 -7.46 27.52
N GLU A 860 -4.55 -8.21 26.44
CA GLU A 860 -4.56 -9.68 26.41
C GLU A 860 -3.26 -10.20 25.81
N VAL A 861 -2.71 -11.25 26.44
CA VAL A 861 -1.60 -11.98 25.82
C VAL A 861 -2.18 -13.02 24.87
N LYS A 862 -2.01 -12.82 23.55
CA LYS A 862 -2.58 -13.70 22.51
C LYS A 862 -1.58 -14.72 21.95
N GLU A 863 -0.29 -14.43 22.05
CA GLU A 863 0.77 -15.22 21.42
C GLU A 863 1.67 -15.89 22.46
N LYS A 864 2.07 -17.14 22.17
CA LYS A 864 3.09 -17.83 22.98
C LYS A 864 4.45 -17.12 22.83
N GLY A 865 5.24 -17.08 23.89
CA GLY A 865 6.49 -16.34 23.93
C GLY A 865 6.34 -14.88 24.32
N ALA A 866 5.13 -14.34 24.38
CA ALA A 866 4.83 -13.02 24.92
C ALA A 866 4.20 -13.09 26.31
N GLY A 867 4.30 -12.02 27.10
CA GLY A 867 3.74 -11.92 28.43
C GLY A 867 3.46 -10.51 28.87
N LEU A 868 2.71 -10.39 29.96
CA LEU A 868 2.50 -9.15 30.70
C LEU A 868 3.12 -9.30 32.09
N ILE A 869 3.88 -8.32 32.55
CA ILE A 869 4.44 -8.28 33.88
C ILE A 869 3.89 -7.09 34.67
N GLN A 870 3.31 -7.38 35.82
CA GLN A 870 2.96 -6.37 36.82
C GLN A 870 3.95 -6.45 37.98
N THR A 871 4.50 -5.33 38.39
CA THR A 871 5.47 -5.20 39.50
C THR A 871 5.25 -3.87 40.20
N ASP A 872 5.65 -3.77 41.45
CA ASP A 872 5.61 -2.55 42.25
C ASP A 872 6.85 -1.65 42.00
N ASP A 873 7.60 -1.88 40.94
CA ASP A 873 8.74 -1.06 40.62
C ASP A 873 8.31 0.25 39.95
N GLU A 874 8.80 1.40 40.48
CA GLU A 874 8.54 2.74 39.92
C GLU A 874 9.03 2.89 38.47
N THR A 875 9.90 1.98 38.01
CA THR A 875 10.41 1.97 36.61
C THR A 875 9.47 1.30 35.62
N ALA A 876 8.35 0.67 36.09
CA ALA A 876 7.37 0.06 35.18
C ALA A 876 6.64 1.13 34.36
N THR A 877 6.66 0.98 33.03
CA THR A 877 6.12 2.01 32.09
C THR A 877 4.62 1.92 31.94
N TYR A 878 4.06 0.72 31.84
CA TYR A 878 2.63 0.50 31.60
C TYR A 878 1.90 -0.17 32.78
N ASN A 879 2.60 -0.92 33.57
CA ASN A 879 2.18 -1.70 34.72
C ASN A 879 0.73 -2.25 34.63
N PRO A 880 0.45 -3.35 33.89
CA PRO A 880 1.48 -4.33 33.49
C PRO A 880 2.21 -3.97 32.19
N ASP A 881 3.55 -4.21 32.16
CA ASP A 881 4.39 -4.02 31.02
C ASP A 881 4.29 -5.22 30.07
N PRO A 882 4.00 -5.04 28.75
CA PRO A 882 4.06 -6.11 27.77
C PRO A 882 5.52 -6.41 27.36
N PHE A 883 5.84 -7.70 27.22
CA PHE A 883 7.20 -8.13 26.87
C PHE A 883 7.22 -9.47 26.15
N VAL A 884 8.38 -9.77 25.53
CA VAL A 884 8.69 -11.07 24.92
C VAL A 884 9.70 -11.79 25.83
N PHE A 885 9.43 -13.04 26.17
CA PHE A 885 10.31 -13.85 27.00
C PHE A 885 11.66 -14.12 26.32
N TYR A 886 12.72 -14.29 27.11
CA TYR A 886 13.97 -14.82 26.58
C TYR A 886 13.74 -16.26 26.11
N ASN A 887 14.09 -16.53 24.87
CA ASN A 887 14.00 -17.85 24.26
C ASN A 887 15.32 -18.34 23.67
N ARG A 888 16.36 -17.50 23.72
CA ARG A 888 17.66 -17.77 23.12
C ARG A 888 18.78 -17.20 23.96
N PHE A 889 19.92 -17.86 23.92
CA PHE A 889 21.15 -17.42 24.53
C PHE A 889 22.34 -17.84 23.67
N ASP A 890 22.96 -16.89 22.96
CA ASP A 890 24.05 -17.11 22.01
C ASP A 890 25.39 -16.54 22.43
N ALA A 891 25.52 -15.96 23.66
CA ALA A 891 26.79 -15.39 24.12
C ALA A 891 27.84 -16.48 24.38
N LYS A 892 29.06 -16.19 24.02
CA LYS A 892 30.22 -17.00 24.38
C LYS A 892 30.62 -16.67 25.84
N LEU A 893 29.91 -17.21 26.81
CA LEU A 893 30.35 -17.23 28.18
C LEU A 893 31.28 -18.44 28.37
N ALA A 894 32.43 -18.24 29.02
CA ALA A 894 33.30 -19.33 29.38
C ALA A 894 32.75 -20.05 30.63
N GLY A 895 32.75 -21.39 30.63
CA GLY A 895 32.54 -22.20 31.81
C GLY A 895 31.15 -22.73 32.06
N LYS A 896 30.76 -22.84 33.37
CA LYS A 896 29.55 -23.52 33.81
C LYS A 896 28.28 -22.76 33.51
N GLU A 897 28.33 -21.42 33.54
CA GLU A 897 27.21 -20.54 33.32
C GLU A 897 26.62 -20.71 31.94
N GLU A 898 27.44 -20.80 30.90
CA GLU A 898 26.94 -21.03 29.51
C GLU A 898 26.21 -22.35 29.40
N LYS A 899 26.72 -23.42 30.02
CA LYS A 899 26.08 -24.74 29.99
C LYS A 899 24.71 -24.73 30.69
N VAL A 900 24.63 -24.03 31.82
CA VAL A 900 23.39 -23.90 32.59
C VAL A 900 22.32 -23.13 31.79
N LEU A 901 22.69 -21.97 31.23
CA LEU A 901 21.74 -21.17 30.40
C LEU A 901 21.26 -21.91 29.16
N LYS A 902 22.16 -22.63 28.46
CA LYS A 902 21.77 -23.49 27.35
C LYS A 902 20.75 -24.55 27.79
N LYS A 903 20.87 -25.12 28.99
CA LYS A 903 19.87 -26.06 29.52
C LYS A 903 18.55 -25.39 29.88
N ILE A 904 18.57 -24.20 30.48
CA ILE A 904 17.35 -23.44 30.78
C ILE A 904 16.56 -23.17 29.50
N PHE A 905 17.22 -22.80 28.40
CA PHE A 905 16.54 -22.51 27.13
C PHE A 905 16.36 -23.72 26.20
N SER A 906 16.82 -24.93 26.59
CA SER A 906 16.71 -26.13 25.75
C SER A 906 15.25 -26.57 25.52
N ILE A 907 14.31 -26.15 26.37
CA ILE A 907 12.90 -26.47 26.27
C ILE A 907 12.21 -25.77 25.07
N HIS A 908 12.74 -24.62 24.63
CA HIS A 908 12.20 -23.88 23.47
C HIS A 908 12.61 -24.51 22.13
N ASN A 909 13.64 -25.36 22.09
CA ASN A 909 14.20 -25.94 20.88
C ASN A 909 13.58 -27.29 20.50
N LYS A 910 12.57 -27.76 21.23
CA LYS A 910 11.92 -29.08 20.99
C LYS A 910 10.61 -29.01 20.20
N ASN A 911 10.32 -27.85 19.58
CA ASN A 911 9.14 -27.68 18.68
C ASN A 911 9.56 -27.55 17.21
#